data_184c4cab8d1d534e00b2628d3aa8acba
#
_entry.id   184c4cab8d1d534e00b2628d3aa8acba
#
_cell.length_a   1.000
_cell.length_b   1.000
_cell.length_c   1.000
_cell.angle_alpha   90.00
_cell.angle_beta   90.00
_cell.angle_gamma   90.00
#
_symmetry.space_group_name_H-M   'P 1'
#
loop_
_entity.id
_entity.type
_entity.pdbx_description
1 polymer ?
#
loop_
_entity_poly.entity_id
_entity_poly.type
_entity_poly.pdbx_seq_one_letter_code
_entity_poly.pdbx_strand_id
1 'polypeptide(L)'
;VLALGNQGNPNLIGFPDDGSVIVEYQLDDPLEILDEKVVVLGGGDAAIENAMGLGQDPDQGNEVTIVQRRAEFARAKKANVDGLMAAASNELLCIMTEAAPQEIKGGIVRIEGRDGELNVPADRLIARLGSAPPRKLLESFGIEFTGQEKEALPKISARFESSIAGMYVVGAIAGYPLIKNCINQGFDAIEYINGNLDLASVDEPLLAAKFEFLPVQHTVEEWLALIPKAIDLLSPLSPLQLRDFLLETSMRHAKAGEVIFEKGAAGSSVFAVFAGGIKILIETGEDLLEIPMGAGQMFGEVGLISGRPRGSTVVSSESTILLEIPRTALLKLMLSQERIKNYVDDLVATRMFSQVFGPSLSDESKKMILAASELITVPPNQYLITEGDTKSDAYLIRSGSMVVERELMGSTVFVTYLQAGAVVGEMAALMDGSRNASVKATVKSEVLKIPKEALIAALASSDDVRALVESRMESRIQVNDFITSNKTQFSSAVEMNSAIAGFVFENGLGEATDVLVINENLCIGCDYCEIACAESHNGITLLNREAGTTFEKLHIPTSCRHCEQPQCMTECPPNAITRSVDGEVFIADTCIGCGNCERNCPYDVIKMERAPEPRSNFLSSVLFGLGPGIGHRDRRAVKVETSSPKLARKCDMCKGIDGGPACVRACPTGAAARVSVNEFINFNEL
;
A
#
# COMPACT_ATOMS: atom_id res chain seq x y z
N VAL A 1 -17.65 -31.00 17.74
CA VAL A 1 -16.96 -29.77 17.29
C VAL A 1 -15.76 -30.18 16.44
N LEU A 2 -15.63 -29.58 15.25
CA LEU A 2 -14.52 -29.78 14.32
C LEU A 2 -13.60 -28.57 14.41
N ALA A 3 -12.37 -28.77 14.94
CA ALA A 3 -11.33 -27.76 15.11
C ALA A 3 -10.00 -28.25 14.51
N LEU A 4 -10.04 -28.79 13.29
CA LEU A 4 -8.95 -29.56 12.67
C LEU A 4 -7.80 -28.68 12.15
N GLY A 5 -8.01 -27.36 12.05
CA GLY A 5 -7.07 -26.46 11.39
C GLY A 5 -6.86 -26.79 9.90
N ASN A 6 -5.90 -26.10 9.26
CA ASN A 6 -5.58 -26.30 7.84
C ASN A 6 -4.23 -26.99 7.66
N GLN A 7 -3.33 -26.95 8.65
CA GLN A 7 -1.94 -27.43 8.52
C GLN A 7 -1.83 -28.93 8.29
N GLY A 8 -2.77 -29.72 8.78
CA GLY A 8 -2.79 -31.17 8.58
C GLY A 8 -3.10 -31.62 7.13
N ASN A 9 -3.39 -30.66 6.22
CA ASN A 9 -3.66 -30.93 4.81
C ASN A 9 -2.78 -30.04 3.91
N PRO A 10 -1.45 -30.27 3.87
CA PRO A 10 -0.53 -29.46 3.07
C PRO A 10 -0.77 -29.66 1.57
N ASN A 11 -0.45 -28.66 0.77
CA ASN A 11 -0.38 -28.80 -0.66
C ASN A 11 0.86 -29.63 -1.01
N LEU A 12 0.64 -30.80 -1.64
CA LEU A 12 1.71 -31.72 -2.00
C LEU A 12 2.50 -31.20 -3.22
N ILE A 13 3.75 -31.68 -3.36
CA ILE A 13 4.53 -31.47 -4.58
C ILE A 13 3.79 -32.10 -5.77
N GLY A 14 3.81 -31.42 -6.92
CA GLY A 14 3.12 -31.86 -8.14
C GLY A 14 4.06 -32.43 -9.22
N PHE A 15 5.31 -32.73 -8.89
CA PHE A 15 6.33 -33.25 -9.81
C PHE A 15 6.81 -34.65 -9.37
N PRO A 16 7.41 -35.45 -10.29
CA PRO A 16 7.90 -36.80 -9.99
C PRO A 16 8.97 -36.80 -8.91
N ASP A 17 8.87 -37.83 -8.03
CA ASP A 17 9.80 -38.07 -6.93
C ASP A 17 10.09 -39.57 -6.88
N ASP A 18 11.38 -39.94 -6.93
CA ASP A 18 11.86 -41.34 -6.87
C ASP A 18 12.15 -41.82 -5.45
N GLY A 19 11.88 -40.99 -4.43
CA GLY A 19 12.10 -41.28 -3.02
C GLY A 19 13.56 -41.21 -2.58
N SER A 20 14.45 -40.66 -3.41
CA SER A 20 15.87 -40.49 -3.09
C SER A 20 16.18 -39.30 -2.17
N VAL A 21 15.22 -38.40 -1.99
CA VAL A 21 15.28 -37.24 -1.10
C VAL A 21 14.14 -37.34 -0.07
N ILE A 22 14.40 -37.00 1.17
CA ILE A 22 13.36 -36.94 2.22
C ILE A 22 12.47 -35.73 1.94
N VAL A 23 11.18 -35.95 1.62
CA VAL A 23 10.23 -34.89 1.36
C VAL A 23 9.33 -34.66 2.56
N GLU A 24 9.38 -33.44 3.14
CA GLU A 24 8.60 -33.06 4.28
C GLU A 24 7.74 -31.80 3.97
N TYR A 25 6.56 -31.74 4.56
CA TYR A 25 5.62 -30.64 4.39
C TYR A 25 5.52 -29.75 5.63
N GLN A 26 6.17 -30.18 6.71
CA GLN A 26 6.28 -29.49 7.98
C GLN A 26 7.69 -29.68 8.53
N LEU A 27 8.21 -28.68 9.19
CA LEU A 27 9.45 -28.73 9.95
C LEU A 27 9.08 -28.55 11.41
N ASP A 28 9.35 -29.57 12.23
CA ASP A 28 9.01 -29.53 13.65
C ASP A 28 10.10 -28.83 14.46
N ASP A 29 11.34 -29.24 14.33
CA ASP A 29 12.49 -28.58 14.96
C ASP A 29 13.66 -28.45 13.96
N PRO A 30 14.03 -27.22 13.58
CA PRO A 30 15.18 -27.03 12.70
C PRO A 30 16.51 -27.45 13.32
N LEU A 31 16.61 -27.55 14.66
CA LEU A 31 17.84 -27.94 15.35
C LEU A 31 18.14 -29.44 15.28
N GLU A 32 17.17 -30.25 14.87
CA GLU A 32 17.36 -31.70 14.67
C GLU A 32 18.01 -32.07 13.34
N ILE A 33 18.10 -31.11 12.39
CA ILE A 33 18.68 -31.31 11.05
C ILE A 33 20.11 -30.78 11.06
N LEU A 34 21.06 -31.65 10.85
CA LEU A 34 22.48 -31.36 10.92
C LEU A 34 23.23 -31.98 9.71
N ASP A 35 24.17 -31.22 9.15
CA ASP A 35 25.05 -31.65 8.04
C ASP A 35 24.29 -32.12 6.79
N GLU A 36 23.10 -31.57 6.52
CA GLU A 36 22.25 -31.89 5.36
C GLU A 36 22.23 -30.79 4.29
N LYS A 37 22.02 -31.21 3.04
CA LYS A 37 21.65 -30.32 1.93
C LYS A 37 20.15 -30.24 1.86
N VAL A 38 19.61 -29.04 2.23
CA VAL A 38 18.17 -28.85 2.37
C VAL A 38 17.65 -27.89 1.34
N VAL A 39 16.66 -28.32 0.57
CA VAL A 39 15.90 -27.46 -0.35
C VAL A 39 14.58 -27.09 0.29
N VAL A 40 14.30 -25.79 0.45
CA VAL A 40 13.04 -25.28 0.98
C VAL A 40 12.22 -24.68 -0.16
N LEU A 41 11.02 -25.22 -0.41
CA LEU A 41 10.13 -24.75 -1.46
C LEU A 41 9.06 -23.82 -0.88
N GLY A 42 8.98 -22.59 -1.40
CA GLY A 42 7.92 -21.66 -1.05
C GLY A 42 8.41 -20.22 -0.92
N GLY A 43 7.47 -19.29 -0.85
CA GLY A 43 7.76 -17.85 -0.76
C GLY A 43 6.92 -17.12 0.28
N GLY A 44 6.35 -17.83 1.25
CA GLY A 44 5.65 -17.24 2.39
C GLY A 44 6.51 -17.25 3.66
N ASP A 45 6.00 -16.64 4.74
CA ASP A 45 6.69 -16.54 6.03
C ASP A 45 7.24 -17.90 6.51
N ALA A 46 6.42 -18.95 6.48
CA ALA A 46 6.84 -20.26 6.95
C ALA A 46 8.00 -20.88 6.15
N ALA A 47 8.10 -20.60 4.84
CA ALA A 47 9.25 -21.07 4.04
C ALA A 47 10.52 -20.32 4.42
N ILE A 48 10.42 -19.01 4.58
CA ILE A 48 11.54 -18.13 4.98
C ILE A 48 12.02 -18.49 6.38
N GLU A 49 11.09 -18.61 7.34
CA GLU A 49 11.41 -18.97 8.73
C GLU A 49 12.08 -20.36 8.82
N ASN A 50 11.63 -21.33 8.03
CA ASN A 50 12.28 -22.64 7.94
C ASN A 50 13.68 -22.55 7.32
N ALA A 51 13.84 -21.85 6.20
CA ALA A 51 15.15 -21.69 5.56
C ALA A 51 16.15 -20.96 6.49
N MET A 52 15.71 -19.93 7.18
CA MET A 52 16.53 -19.21 8.16
C MET A 52 16.86 -20.05 9.37
N GLY A 53 15.88 -20.77 9.94
CA GLY A 53 16.11 -21.64 11.10
C GLY A 53 17.11 -22.77 10.83
N LEU A 54 17.22 -23.22 9.56
CA LEU A 54 18.14 -24.27 9.14
C LEU A 54 19.53 -23.76 8.75
N GLY A 55 19.63 -22.50 8.28
CA GLY A 55 20.87 -21.97 7.70
C GLY A 55 21.54 -20.86 8.49
N GLN A 56 20.90 -20.32 9.55
CA GLN A 56 21.47 -19.20 10.32
C GLN A 56 22.63 -19.61 11.25
N ASP A 57 22.63 -20.84 11.70
CA ASP A 57 23.68 -21.36 12.59
C ASP A 57 24.71 -22.16 11.77
N PRO A 58 25.92 -21.62 11.52
CA PRO A 58 26.96 -22.33 10.79
C PRO A 58 27.40 -23.64 11.47
N ASP A 59 27.21 -23.78 12.78
CA ASP A 59 27.59 -24.96 13.54
C ASP A 59 26.66 -26.16 13.24
N GLN A 60 25.48 -25.93 12.64
CA GLN A 60 24.60 -27.00 12.15
C GLN A 60 25.12 -27.68 10.87
N GLY A 61 26.03 -27.05 10.13
CA GLY A 61 26.62 -27.62 8.91
C GLY A 61 25.68 -27.79 7.71
N ASN A 62 24.46 -27.22 7.76
CA ASN A 62 23.47 -27.37 6.70
C ASN A 62 23.78 -26.47 5.49
N GLU A 63 23.62 -27.01 4.28
CA GLU A 63 23.61 -26.25 3.02
C GLU A 63 22.16 -26.00 2.60
N VAL A 64 21.65 -24.78 2.83
CA VAL A 64 20.23 -24.47 2.62
C VAL A 64 20.01 -23.67 1.34
N THR A 65 19.07 -24.15 0.50
CA THR A 65 18.62 -23.45 -0.71
C THR A 65 17.11 -23.22 -0.64
N ILE A 66 16.66 -21.95 -0.65
CA ILE A 66 15.24 -21.62 -0.77
C ILE A 66 14.86 -21.34 -2.22
N VAL A 67 13.78 -21.99 -2.69
CA VAL A 67 13.31 -21.92 -4.08
C VAL A 67 11.93 -21.29 -4.14
N GLN A 68 11.79 -20.20 -4.92
CA GLN A 68 10.56 -19.45 -5.10
C GLN A 68 10.21 -19.30 -6.59
N ARG A 69 8.97 -19.60 -6.98
CA ARG A 69 8.49 -19.51 -8.37
C ARG A 69 8.35 -18.07 -8.90
N ARG A 70 8.18 -17.11 -8.03
CA ARG A 70 8.06 -15.68 -8.40
C ARG A 70 9.40 -14.99 -8.24
N ALA A 71 9.54 -13.82 -8.88
CA ALA A 71 10.75 -13.00 -8.73
C ALA A 71 10.93 -12.46 -7.31
N GLU A 72 9.83 -12.26 -6.57
CA GLU A 72 9.84 -11.65 -5.23
C GLU A 72 9.05 -12.49 -4.21
N PHE A 73 9.41 -12.33 -2.93
CA PHE A 73 8.72 -12.93 -1.78
C PHE A 73 7.50 -12.09 -1.33
N ALA A 74 6.66 -11.69 -2.27
CA ALA A 74 5.56 -10.73 -2.07
C ALA A 74 4.50 -11.13 -1.01
N ARG A 75 4.45 -12.40 -0.59
CA ARG A 75 3.50 -12.91 0.42
C ARG A 75 4.07 -12.93 1.82
N ALA A 76 5.37 -12.74 1.97
CA ALA A 76 6.04 -12.79 3.27
C ALA A 76 6.11 -11.40 3.90
N LYS A 77 6.21 -11.38 5.23
CA LYS A 77 6.45 -10.16 5.99
C LYS A 77 7.81 -9.59 5.60
N LYS A 78 7.88 -8.27 5.43
CA LYS A 78 9.13 -7.60 5.05
C LYS A 78 10.29 -7.94 5.97
N ALA A 79 10.06 -8.02 7.29
CA ALA A 79 11.11 -8.37 8.25
C ALA A 79 11.72 -9.77 7.98
N ASN A 80 10.90 -10.74 7.56
CA ASN A 80 11.37 -12.07 7.18
C ASN A 80 12.17 -12.02 5.87
N VAL A 81 11.69 -11.24 4.88
CA VAL A 81 12.41 -11.05 3.62
C VAL A 81 13.75 -10.35 3.84
N ASP A 82 13.77 -9.26 4.63
CA ASP A 82 15.01 -8.53 4.95
C ASP A 82 16.02 -9.45 5.68
N GLY A 83 15.55 -10.29 6.62
CA GLY A 83 16.36 -11.31 7.30
C GLY A 83 16.92 -12.35 6.33
N LEU A 84 16.09 -12.85 5.42
CA LEU A 84 16.50 -13.82 4.40
C LEU A 84 17.57 -13.25 3.47
N MET A 85 17.39 -12.01 3.00
CA MET A 85 18.37 -11.33 2.13
C MET A 85 19.69 -11.07 2.86
N ALA A 86 19.64 -10.72 4.13
CA ALA A 86 20.83 -10.56 4.97
C ALA A 86 21.57 -11.90 5.15
N ALA A 87 20.84 -13.00 5.41
CA ALA A 87 21.43 -14.31 5.52
C ALA A 87 22.10 -14.78 4.21
N ALA A 88 21.44 -14.53 3.07
CA ALA A 88 22.02 -14.83 1.76
C ALA A 88 23.27 -13.98 1.46
N SER A 89 23.27 -12.68 1.82
CA SER A 89 24.42 -11.80 1.66
C SER A 89 25.62 -12.20 2.53
N ASN A 90 25.37 -12.92 3.63
CA ASN A 90 26.38 -13.49 4.50
C ASN A 90 26.76 -14.94 4.12
N GLU A 91 26.31 -15.41 2.96
CA GLU A 91 26.58 -16.76 2.44
C GLU A 91 26.07 -17.91 3.34
N LEU A 92 25.08 -17.63 4.21
CA LEU A 92 24.50 -18.61 5.11
C LEU A 92 23.46 -19.53 4.43
N LEU A 93 22.89 -19.07 3.32
CA LEU A 93 21.94 -19.83 2.50
C LEU A 93 21.90 -19.29 1.06
N CYS A 94 21.33 -20.08 0.14
CA CYS A 94 21.17 -19.72 -1.26
C CYS A 94 19.69 -19.41 -1.57
N ILE A 95 19.44 -18.35 -2.37
CA ILE A 95 18.09 -17.98 -2.83
C ILE A 95 17.98 -18.21 -4.33
N MET A 96 16.96 -18.94 -4.75
CA MET A 96 16.58 -19.13 -6.15
C MET A 96 15.16 -18.57 -6.36
N THR A 97 15.06 -17.47 -7.08
CA THR A 97 13.77 -16.90 -7.52
C THR A 97 13.51 -17.21 -8.98
N GLU A 98 12.27 -17.06 -9.44
CA GLU A 98 11.81 -17.41 -10.80
C GLU A 98 12.19 -18.86 -11.16
N ALA A 99 12.13 -19.75 -10.15
CA ALA A 99 12.62 -21.11 -10.21
C ALA A 99 11.54 -22.10 -9.76
N ALA A 100 11.34 -23.18 -10.51
CA ALA A 100 10.34 -24.21 -10.23
C ALA A 100 10.93 -25.60 -10.30
N PRO A 101 10.80 -26.43 -9.25
CA PRO A 101 11.26 -27.82 -9.30
C PRO A 101 10.41 -28.62 -10.28
N GLN A 102 11.08 -29.50 -11.03
CA GLN A 102 10.49 -30.33 -12.08
C GLN A 102 10.53 -31.85 -11.75
N GLU A 103 11.55 -32.29 -11.04
CA GLU A 103 11.75 -33.72 -10.72
C GLU A 103 12.71 -33.89 -9.55
N ILE A 104 12.51 -34.95 -8.75
CA ILE A 104 13.51 -35.46 -7.80
C ILE A 104 14.01 -36.79 -8.32
N LYS A 105 15.32 -36.92 -8.49
CA LYS A 105 15.93 -38.15 -8.97
C LYS A 105 17.39 -38.32 -8.50
N GLY A 106 17.69 -39.44 -7.86
CA GLY A 106 19.05 -39.80 -7.46
C GLY A 106 19.69 -38.78 -6.49
N GLY A 107 18.96 -38.23 -5.53
CA GLY A 107 19.44 -37.23 -4.58
C GLY A 107 19.59 -35.82 -5.16
N ILE A 108 18.97 -35.56 -6.31
CA ILE A 108 19.03 -34.24 -7.00
C ILE A 108 17.60 -33.71 -7.23
N VAL A 109 17.39 -32.49 -6.87
CA VAL A 109 16.21 -31.71 -7.26
C VAL A 109 16.52 -30.94 -8.53
N ARG A 110 15.85 -31.30 -9.63
CA ARG A 110 15.98 -30.62 -10.91
C ARG A 110 15.04 -29.42 -10.89
N ILE A 111 15.58 -28.23 -11.11
CA ILE A 111 14.89 -26.95 -11.03
C ILE A 111 15.01 -26.24 -12.36
N GLU A 112 13.89 -25.81 -12.94
CA GLU A 112 13.84 -24.92 -14.08
C GLU A 112 13.85 -23.48 -13.57
N GLY A 113 14.89 -22.74 -13.89
CA GLY A 113 15.06 -21.34 -13.54
C GLY A 113 15.12 -20.44 -14.79
N ARG A 114 15.23 -19.14 -14.58
CA ARG A 114 15.29 -18.10 -15.64
C ARG A 114 16.43 -18.36 -16.66
N ASP A 115 17.57 -18.85 -16.17
CA ASP A 115 18.77 -19.05 -16.99
C ASP A 115 18.93 -20.51 -17.47
N GLY A 116 17.91 -21.33 -17.31
CA GLY A 116 17.89 -22.72 -17.74
C GLY A 116 17.72 -23.71 -16.59
N GLU A 117 18.04 -24.97 -16.87
CA GLU A 117 17.86 -26.09 -15.96
C GLU A 117 19.05 -26.20 -14.97
N LEU A 118 18.74 -26.30 -13.69
CA LEU A 118 19.71 -26.43 -12.58
C LEU A 118 19.48 -27.71 -11.83
N ASN A 119 20.56 -28.37 -11.43
CA ASN A 119 20.57 -29.61 -10.65
C ASN A 119 21.08 -29.31 -9.23
N VAL A 120 20.18 -29.28 -8.26
CA VAL A 120 20.51 -28.98 -6.86
C VAL A 120 20.56 -30.31 -6.06
N PRO A 121 21.71 -30.72 -5.54
CA PRO A 121 21.79 -31.85 -4.64
C PRO A 121 21.02 -31.61 -3.37
N ALA A 122 20.25 -32.59 -2.90
CA ALA A 122 19.45 -32.49 -1.70
C ALA A 122 19.36 -33.83 -0.96
N ASP A 123 19.54 -33.79 0.35
CA ASP A 123 19.23 -34.89 1.26
C ASP A 123 17.76 -34.79 1.71
N ARG A 124 17.29 -33.54 1.85
CA ARG A 124 15.93 -33.20 2.30
C ARG A 124 15.30 -32.07 1.48
N LEU A 125 13.99 -32.18 1.26
CA LEU A 125 13.17 -31.13 0.65
C LEU A 125 12.00 -30.79 1.57
N ILE A 126 11.92 -29.53 2.00
CA ILE A 126 10.83 -29.02 2.85
C ILE A 126 9.88 -28.19 2.00
N ALA A 127 8.69 -28.71 1.74
CA ALA A 127 7.70 -28.11 0.86
C ALA A 127 6.70 -27.24 1.63
N ARG A 128 6.94 -25.92 1.71
CA ARG A 128 6.05 -24.95 2.34
C ARG A 128 5.12 -24.27 1.31
N LEU A 129 4.38 -25.09 0.62
CA LEU A 129 3.49 -24.69 -0.51
C LEU A 129 2.11 -24.21 -0.04
N GLY A 130 1.94 -23.99 1.27
CA GLY A 130 0.67 -23.66 1.90
C GLY A 130 -0.16 -24.91 2.20
N SER A 131 -1.34 -24.69 2.78
CA SER A 131 -2.29 -25.73 3.14
C SER A 131 -3.71 -25.34 2.74
N ALA A 132 -4.56 -26.31 2.50
CA ALA A 132 -5.96 -26.10 2.18
C ALA A 132 -6.85 -26.72 3.28
N PRO A 133 -8.07 -26.21 3.52
CA PRO A 133 -9.02 -26.88 4.37
C PRO A 133 -9.22 -28.33 3.92
N PRO A 134 -9.42 -29.29 4.83
CA PRO A 134 -9.64 -30.70 4.48
C PRO A 134 -11.06 -30.89 3.92
N ARG A 135 -11.34 -30.27 2.78
CA ARG A 135 -12.65 -30.18 2.13
C ARG A 135 -13.29 -31.54 1.94
N LYS A 136 -12.55 -32.50 1.38
CA LYS A 136 -13.07 -33.86 1.14
C LYS A 136 -13.57 -34.54 2.42
N LEU A 137 -12.86 -34.32 3.52
CA LEU A 137 -13.26 -34.86 4.83
C LEU A 137 -14.53 -34.17 5.32
N LEU A 138 -14.63 -32.86 5.22
CA LEU A 138 -15.81 -32.11 5.66
C LEU A 138 -17.04 -32.43 4.78
N GLU A 139 -16.86 -32.55 3.46
CA GLU A 139 -17.91 -33.01 2.54
C GLU A 139 -18.36 -34.46 2.83
N SER A 140 -17.44 -35.34 3.26
CA SER A 140 -17.81 -36.71 3.65
C SER A 140 -18.73 -36.75 4.87
N PHE A 141 -18.73 -35.73 5.71
CA PHE A 141 -19.69 -35.53 6.80
C PHE A 141 -21.00 -34.87 6.33
N GLY A 142 -21.11 -34.49 5.06
CA GLY A 142 -22.27 -33.81 4.52
C GLY A 142 -22.27 -32.28 4.73
N ILE A 143 -21.15 -31.70 5.15
CA ILE A 143 -21.04 -30.25 5.34
C ILE A 143 -21.02 -29.54 3.97
N GLU A 144 -21.92 -28.59 3.77
CA GLU A 144 -21.96 -27.74 2.59
C GLU A 144 -20.92 -26.62 2.65
N PHE A 145 -20.48 -26.16 1.47
CA PHE A 145 -19.53 -25.08 1.31
C PHE A 145 -20.17 -23.84 0.65
N THR A 146 -19.55 -22.69 0.82
CA THR A 146 -20.01 -21.41 0.25
C THR A 146 -19.85 -21.33 -1.26
N GLY A 147 -18.99 -22.17 -1.85
CA GLY A 147 -18.72 -22.24 -3.29
C GLY A 147 -18.06 -23.55 -3.70
N GLN A 148 -17.70 -23.66 -4.99
CA GLN A 148 -16.99 -24.81 -5.56
C GLN A 148 -15.47 -24.61 -5.59
N GLU A 149 -14.99 -23.40 -5.35
CA GLU A 149 -13.59 -23.05 -5.37
C GLU A 149 -12.83 -23.77 -4.26
N LYS A 150 -11.54 -24.01 -4.49
CA LYS A 150 -10.66 -24.72 -3.54
C LYS A 150 -10.58 -24.01 -2.18
N GLU A 151 -10.71 -22.71 -2.19
CA GLU A 151 -10.62 -21.79 -1.04
C GLU A 151 -11.99 -21.58 -0.35
N ALA A 152 -13.08 -22.13 -0.91
CA ALA A 152 -14.43 -22.00 -0.33
C ALA A 152 -14.47 -22.53 1.10
N LEU A 153 -15.15 -21.83 1.97
CA LEU A 153 -15.31 -22.15 3.38
C LEU A 153 -16.58 -22.97 3.63
N PRO A 154 -16.63 -23.79 4.69
CA PRO A 154 -17.84 -24.46 5.09
C PRO A 154 -18.95 -23.45 5.45
N LYS A 155 -20.17 -23.75 5.08
CA LYS A 155 -21.35 -22.98 5.51
C LYS A 155 -21.59 -23.22 7.00
N ILE A 156 -21.49 -22.17 7.79
CA ILE A 156 -21.73 -22.20 9.23
C ILE A 156 -22.64 -21.04 9.64
N SER A 157 -23.45 -21.28 10.68
CA SER A 157 -24.29 -20.26 11.30
C SER A 157 -23.47 -19.29 12.15
N ALA A 158 -24.12 -18.23 12.65
CA ALA A 158 -23.52 -17.32 13.63
C ALA A 158 -23.12 -18.03 14.95
N ARG A 159 -23.66 -19.22 15.20
CA ARG A 159 -23.33 -20.06 16.37
C ARG A 159 -22.33 -21.18 16.05
N PHE A 160 -21.63 -21.08 14.92
CA PHE A 160 -20.64 -22.03 14.42
C PHE A 160 -21.19 -23.42 14.03
N GLU A 161 -22.52 -23.61 14.02
CA GLU A 161 -23.14 -24.83 13.58
C GLU A 161 -23.11 -24.92 12.04
N SER A 162 -22.70 -26.07 11.52
CA SER A 162 -22.63 -26.34 10.10
C SER A 162 -24.01 -26.59 9.47
N SER A 163 -24.04 -26.91 8.18
CA SER A 163 -25.26 -27.39 7.49
C SER A 163 -25.85 -28.68 8.10
N ILE A 164 -25.08 -29.39 8.93
CA ILE A 164 -25.49 -30.60 9.66
C ILE A 164 -25.77 -30.25 11.11
N ALA A 165 -27.02 -30.48 11.53
CA ALA A 165 -27.45 -30.20 12.89
C ALA A 165 -26.60 -30.94 13.94
N GLY A 166 -26.18 -30.23 14.99
CA GLY A 166 -25.32 -30.74 16.05
C GLY A 166 -23.83 -30.83 15.68
N MET A 167 -23.44 -30.42 14.47
CA MET A 167 -22.05 -30.42 14.03
C MET A 167 -21.51 -28.99 13.92
N TYR A 168 -20.53 -28.65 14.75
CA TYR A 168 -19.95 -27.31 14.85
C TYR A 168 -18.54 -27.27 14.24
N VAL A 169 -18.22 -26.19 13.52
CA VAL A 169 -16.94 -25.99 12.84
C VAL A 169 -16.34 -24.67 13.32
N VAL A 170 -15.12 -24.72 13.88
CA VAL A 170 -14.46 -23.55 14.48
C VAL A 170 -12.99 -23.44 14.04
N GLY A 171 -12.43 -22.24 14.17
CA GLY A 171 -11.01 -21.97 13.93
C GLY A 171 -10.64 -21.83 12.46
N ALA A 172 -9.42 -22.22 12.09
CA ALA A 172 -8.86 -21.97 10.77
C ALA A 172 -9.67 -22.62 9.63
N ILE A 173 -10.30 -23.77 9.84
CA ILE A 173 -11.17 -24.42 8.84
C ILE A 173 -12.48 -23.66 8.63
N ALA A 174 -12.87 -22.81 9.59
CA ALA A 174 -14.02 -21.91 9.47
C ALA A 174 -13.65 -20.54 8.87
N GLY A 175 -12.38 -20.34 8.47
CA GLY A 175 -11.88 -19.09 7.90
C GLY A 175 -11.19 -18.14 8.89
N TYR A 176 -10.93 -18.58 10.11
CA TYR A 176 -10.32 -17.77 11.17
C TYR A 176 -8.93 -18.30 11.57
N PRO A 177 -7.85 -17.86 10.89
CA PRO A 177 -6.50 -18.39 11.11
C PRO A 177 -5.83 -17.87 12.39
N LEU A 178 -6.41 -16.84 13.06
CA LEU A 178 -5.83 -16.26 14.27
C LEU A 178 -6.16 -17.08 15.51
N ILE A 179 -5.14 -17.41 16.30
CA ILE A 179 -5.27 -18.20 17.54
C ILE A 179 -6.33 -17.62 18.50
N LYS A 180 -6.34 -16.29 18.68
CA LYS A 180 -7.31 -15.60 19.52
C LYS A 180 -8.75 -15.92 19.11
N ASN A 181 -9.05 -15.86 17.80
CA ASN A 181 -10.37 -16.14 17.27
C ASN A 181 -10.74 -17.62 17.47
N CYS A 182 -9.79 -18.53 17.26
CA CYS A 182 -10.02 -19.96 17.48
C CYS A 182 -10.39 -20.28 18.93
N ILE A 183 -9.73 -19.65 19.90
CA ILE A 183 -10.02 -19.85 21.33
C ILE A 183 -11.42 -19.34 21.67
N ASN A 184 -11.76 -18.13 21.26
CA ASN A 184 -13.07 -17.54 21.53
C ASN A 184 -14.20 -18.37 20.89
N GLN A 185 -14.06 -18.73 19.61
CA GLN A 185 -15.03 -19.55 18.90
C GLN A 185 -15.24 -20.93 19.56
N GLY A 186 -14.14 -21.54 20.04
CA GLY A 186 -14.22 -22.80 20.76
C GLY A 186 -15.02 -22.68 22.06
N PHE A 187 -14.82 -21.61 22.83
CA PHE A 187 -15.58 -21.32 24.03
C PHE A 187 -17.07 -21.09 23.71
N ASP A 188 -17.37 -20.20 22.77
CA ASP A 188 -18.73 -19.84 22.41
C ASP A 188 -19.51 -21.05 21.84
N ALA A 189 -18.86 -21.88 21.01
CA ALA A 189 -19.48 -23.08 20.49
C ALA A 189 -19.87 -24.07 21.59
N ILE A 190 -19.05 -24.25 22.61
CA ILE A 190 -19.36 -25.11 23.74
C ILE A 190 -20.51 -24.54 24.59
N GLU A 191 -20.56 -23.23 24.78
CA GLU A 191 -21.66 -22.57 25.47
C GLU A 191 -22.98 -22.78 24.71
N TYR A 192 -23.00 -22.64 23.40
CA TYR A 192 -24.17 -22.91 22.58
C TYR A 192 -24.61 -24.38 22.64
N ILE A 193 -23.66 -25.32 22.62
CA ILE A 193 -23.94 -26.76 22.79
C ILE A 193 -24.59 -27.06 24.15
N ASN A 194 -24.13 -26.36 25.19
CA ASN A 194 -24.69 -26.49 26.57
C ASN A 194 -26.06 -25.81 26.72
N GLY A 195 -26.60 -25.21 25.67
CA GLY A 195 -27.91 -24.57 25.68
C GLY A 195 -27.90 -23.14 26.19
N ASN A 196 -26.75 -22.52 26.36
CA ASN A 196 -26.62 -21.10 26.71
C ASN A 196 -26.90 -20.25 25.47
N LEU A 197 -28.18 -20.24 25.02
CA LEU A 197 -28.64 -19.52 23.84
C LEU A 197 -28.75 -18.00 24.09
N ASP A 198 -28.75 -17.59 25.37
CA ASP A 198 -28.72 -16.18 25.79
C ASP A 198 -27.31 -15.58 25.75
N LEU A 199 -26.32 -16.41 25.46
CA LEU A 199 -25.02 -15.90 25.07
C LEU A 199 -25.21 -15.13 23.73
N ALA A 200 -25.74 -13.93 23.85
CA ALA A 200 -25.82 -13.00 22.75
C ALA A 200 -24.40 -12.83 22.21
N SER A 201 -24.19 -13.04 20.94
CA SER A 201 -22.92 -12.74 20.33
C SER A 201 -22.61 -11.28 20.70
N VAL A 202 -21.42 -11.03 21.23
CA VAL A 202 -21.01 -9.70 21.72
C VAL A 202 -21.17 -8.61 20.64
N ASP A 203 -21.19 -9.02 19.40
CA ASP A 203 -21.35 -8.17 18.21
C ASP A 203 -22.82 -7.83 17.88
N GLU A 204 -23.80 -8.64 18.32
CA GLU A 204 -25.22 -8.42 17.98
C GLU A 204 -25.75 -7.04 18.40
N PRO A 205 -25.56 -6.59 19.66
CA PRO A 205 -25.97 -5.24 20.06
C PRO A 205 -25.20 -4.14 19.33
N LEU A 206 -23.91 -4.39 19.02
CA LEU A 206 -23.08 -3.44 18.30
C LEU A 206 -23.52 -3.25 16.83
N LEU A 207 -23.88 -4.37 16.17
CA LEU A 207 -24.41 -4.33 14.81
C LEU A 207 -25.81 -3.73 14.78
N ALA A 208 -26.67 -4.10 15.71
CA ALA A 208 -28.03 -3.55 15.83
C ALA A 208 -27.97 -2.01 15.97
N ALA A 209 -27.11 -1.49 16.84
CA ALA A 209 -26.92 -0.04 17.01
C ALA A 209 -26.46 0.67 15.73
N LYS A 210 -25.67 -0.01 14.85
CA LYS A 210 -25.26 0.55 13.56
C LYS A 210 -26.40 0.66 12.54
N PHE A 211 -27.45 -0.13 12.69
CA PHE A 211 -28.59 -0.16 11.77
C PHE A 211 -29.81 0.60 12.30
N GLU A 212 -29.85 0.93 13.57
CA GLU A 212 -31.01 1.51 14.27
C GLU A 212 -31.53 2.82 13.62
N PHE A 213 -30.60 3.66 13.11
CA PHE A 213 -30.96 4.95 12.53
C PHE A 213 -31.36 4.88 11.05
N LEU A 214 -31.30 3.70 10.44
CA LEU A 214 -31.66 3.54 9.03
C LEU A 214 -33.19 3.67 8.84
N PRO A 215 -33.63 4.19 7.68
CA PRO A 215 -35.06 4.41 7.44
C PRO A 215 -35.88 3.12 7.33
N VAL A 216 -35.23 2.00 7.13
CA VAL A 216 -35.84 0.67 7.07
C VAL A 216 -35.31 -0.18 8.23
N GLN A 217 -36.21 -0.78 8.98
CA GLN A 217 -35.87 -1.61 10.13
C GLN A 217 -35.82 -3.08 9.71
N HIS A 218 -34.69 -3.71 9.91
CA HIS A 218 -34.44 -5.14 9.75
C HIS A 218 -33.69 -5.67 10.96
N THR A 219 -33.81 -6.96 11.23
CA THR A 219 -32.95 -7.65 12.19
C THR A 219 -31.51 -7.68 11.65
N VAL A 220 -30.53 -7.88 12.53
CA VAL A 220 -29.13 -8.01 12.14
C VAL A 220 -28.94 -9.13 11.10
N GLU A 221 -29.65 -10.26 11.26
CA GLU A 221 -29.59 -11.39 10.34
C GLU A 221 -30.16 -11.05 8.95
N GLU A 222 -31.24 -10.28 8.90
CA GLU A 222 -31.80 -9.79 7.63
C GLU A 222 -30.84 -8.84 6.94
N TRP A 223 -30.19 -7.91 7.68
CA TRP A 223 -29.14 -7.04 7.12
C TRP A 223 -27.97 -7.84 6.56
N LEU A 224 -27.50 -8.86 7.28
CA LEU A 224 -26.43 -9.75 6.83
C LEU A 224 -26.79 -10.53 5.56
N ALA A 225 -28.08 -10.81 5.35
CA ALA A 225 -28.55 -11.46 4.13
C ALA A 225 -28.74 -10.48 2.96
N LEU A 226 -29.04 -9.21 3.22
CA LEU A 226 -29.33 -8.19 2.20
C LEU A 226 -28.05 -7.50 1.70
N ILE A 227 -27.10 -7.18 2.58
CA ILE A 227 -25.89 -6.42 2.23
C ILE A 227 -25.07 -7.10 1.14
N PRO A 228 -24.75 -8.41 1.21
CA PRO A 228 -23.98 -9.08 0.14
C PRO A 228 -24.74 -9.18 -1.20
N LYS A 229 -26.06 -9.13 -1.18
CA LYS A 229 -26.88 -9.11 -2.41
C LYS A 229 -26.90 -7.74 -3.07
N ALA A 230 -26.82 -6.68 -2.25
CA ALA A 230 -26.79 -5.32 -2.74
C ALA A 230 -25.37 -4.87 -3.15
N ILE A 231 -24.33 -5.40 -2.51
CA ILE A 231 -22.93 -5.02 -2.73
C ILE A 231 -22.13 -6.27 -3.10
N ASP A 232 -21.91 -6.46 -4.41
CA ASP A 232 -21.23 -7.65 -4.98
C ASP A 232 -19.86 -7.91 -4.40
N LEU A 233 -19.12 -6.86 -4.03
CA LEU A 233 -17.83 -6.94 -3.34
C LEU A 233 -17.88 -7.86 -2.12
N LEU A 234 -18.99 -7.85 -1.38
CA LEU A 234 -19.16 -8.58 -0.12
C LEU A 234 -19.76 -9.97 -0.31
N SER A 235 -20.18 -10.33 -1.53
CA SER A 235 -20.82 -11.63 -1.83
C SER A 235 -19.94 -12.86 -1.53
N PRO A 236 -18.58 -12.79 -1.58
CA PRO A 236 -17.74 -13.94 -1.25
C PRO A 236 -17.59 -14.20 0.26
N LEU A 237 -18.04 -13.26 1.11
CA LEU A 237 -17.86 -13.37 2.56
C LEU A 237 -18.84 -14.38 3.17
N SER A 238 -18.33 -15.19 4.10
CA SER A 238 -19.19 -15.96 5.00
C SER A 238 -19.96 -15.02 5.95
N PRO A 239 -21.10 -15.44 6.49
CA PRO A 239 -21.86 -14.62 7.45
C PRO A 239 -21.02 -14.10 8.61
N LEU A 240 -20.09 -14.91 9.13
CA LEU A 240 -19.20 -14.50 10.21
C LEU A 240 -18.14 -13.48 9.75
N GLN A 241 -17.53 -13.68 8.58
CA GLN A 241 -16.60 -12.69 8.02
C GLN A 241 -17.31 -11.37 7.73
N LEU A 242 -18.55 -11.43 7.27
CA LEU A 242 -19.36 -10.24 7.05
C LEU A 242 -19.67 -9.50 8.37
N ARG A 243 -19.98 -10.24 9.46
CA ARG A 243 -20.17 -9.65 10.80
C ARG A 243 -18.93 -8.92 11.26
N ASP A 244 -17.77 -9.58 11.23
CA ASP A 244 -16.48 -8.98 11.59
C ASP A 244 -16.18 -7.73 10.76
N PHE A 245 -16.42 -7.80 9.46
CA PHE A 245 -16.21 -6.68 8.56
C PHE A 245 -17.14 -5.50 8.86
N LEU A 246 -18.42 -5.76 9.10
CA LEU A 246 -19.41 -4.73 9.42
C LEU A 246 -19.15 -4.06 10.77
N LEU A 247 -18.49 -4.74 11.72
CA LEU A 247 -18.06 -4.11 12.99
C LEU A 247 -17.03 -2.98 12.74
N GLU A 248 -16.18 -3.12 11.72
CA GLU A 248 -15.18 -2.12 11.35
C GLU A 248 -15.72 -1.03 10.41
N THR A 249 -16.92 -1.19 9.86
CA THR A 249 -17.57 -0.26 8.93
C THR A 249 -18.65 0.57 9.60
N SER A 250 -19.20 1.57 8.90
CA SER A 250 -20.37 2.32 9.35
C SER A 250 -21.40 2.44 8.24
N MET A 251 -22.68 2.46 8.62
CA MET A 251 -23.75 2.82 7.70
C MET A 251 -23.99 4.32 7.82
N ARG A 252 -24.28 4.98 6.69
CA ARG A 252 -24.63 6.41 6.64
C ARG A 252 -25.90 6.59 5.82
N HIS A 253 -26.82 7.37 6.34
CA HIS A 253 -28.00 7.81 5.60
C HIS A 253 -27.78 9.27 5.16
N ALA A 254 -27.75 9.48 3.84
CA ALA A 254 -27.62 10.79 3.23
C ALA A 254 -28.94 11.24 2.61
N LYS A 255 -29.31 12.49 2.83
CA LYS A 255 -30.50 13.13 2.24
C LYS A 255 -30.20 13.54 0.79
N ALA A 256 -31.25 13.66 -0.03
CA ALA A 256 -31.11 14.20 -1.38
C ALA A 256 -30.40 15.57 -1.36
N GLY A 257 -29.38 15.74 -2.20
CA GLY A 257 -28.57 16.95 -2.28
C GLY A 257 -27.47 17.05 -1.22
N GLU A 258 -27.33 16.09 -0.31
CA GLU A 258 -26.27 16.10 0.71
C GLU A 258 -24.91 15.80 0.08
N VAL A 259 -23.90 16.61 0.38
CA VAL A 259 -22.51 16.37 -0.03
C VAL A 259 -21.91 15.27 0.84
N ILE A 260 -21.47 14.22 0.21
CA ILE A 260 -20.79 13.09 0.88
C ILE A 260 -19.34 13.45 1.19
N PHE A 261 -18.63 13.98 0.20
CA PHE A 261 -17.33 14.62 0.34
C PHE A 261 -17.06 15.57 -0.84
N GLU A 262 -16.18 16.54 -0.63
CA GLU A 262 -15.78 17.52 -1.63
C GLU A 262 -14.46 17.14 -2.32
N LYS A 263 -14.25 17.65 -3.53
CA LYS A 263 -12.97 17.59 -4.25
C LYS A 263 -11.87 18.24 -3.40
N GLY A 264 -10.71 17.60 -3.33
CA GLY A 264 -9.59 18.06 -2.52
C GLY A 264 -9.66 17.63 -1.05
N ALA A 265 -10.81 17.15 -0.56
CA ALA A 265 -10.93 16.69 0.82
C ALA A 265 -10.04 15.44 1.07
N ALA A 266 -9.47 15.38 2.26
CA ALA A 266 -8.81 14.15 2.71
C ALA A 266 -9.86 13.09 3.03
N GLY A 267 -9.55 11.82 2.74
CA GLY A 267 -10.47 10.72 3.01
C GLY A 267 -9.75 9.41 3.31
N SER A 268 -10.19 8.77 4.38
CA SER A 268 -9.69 7.46 4.81
C SER A 268 -10.71 6.33 4.64
N SER A 269 -11.80 6.60 3.91
CA SER A 269 -12.90 5.65 3.69
C SER A 269 -13.24 5.53 2.21
N VAL A 270 -13.74 4.36 1.83
CA VAL A 270 -14.47 4.08 0.57
C VAL A 270 -15.94 3.96 0.89
N PHE A 271 -16.78 4.26 -0.06
CA PHE A 271 -18.23 4.14 0.10
C PHE A 271 -18.80 3.15 -0.91
N ALA A 272 -19.77 2.36 -0.47
CA ALA A 272 -20.61 1.55 -1.35
C ALA A 272 -22.06 1.99 -1.20
N VAL A 273 -22.77 2.15 -2.31
CA VAL A 273 -24.19 2.50 -2.32
C VAL A 273 -25.01 1.24 -2.01
N PHE A 274 -25.61 1.17 -0.83
CA PHE A 274 -26.50 0.06 -0.48
C PHE A 274 -27.89 0.25 -1.12
N ALA A 275 -28.45 1.45 -1.04
CA ALA A 275 -29.73 1.82 -1.65
C ALA A 275 -29.75 3.30 -2.00
N GLY A 276 -30.50 3.67 -3.02
CA GLY A 276 -30.56 5.03 -3.55
C GLY A 276 -29.49 5.29 -4.60
N GLY A 277 -29.04 6.54 -4.74
CA GLY A 277 -28.10 6.95 -5.76
C GLY A 277 -27.27 8.18 -5.38
N ILE A 278 -26.13 8.33 -6.00
CA ILE A 278 -25.25 9.49 -5.89
C ILE A 278 -24.87 10.06 -7.26
N LYS A 279 -24.34 11.26 -7.29
CA LYS A 279 -23.74 11.89 -8.46
C LYS A 279 -22.30 12.29 -8.15
N ILE A 280 -21.38 11.92 -9.04
CA ILE A 280 -20.01 12.43 -9.03
C ILE A 280 -19.97 13.68 -9.89
N LEU A 281 -19.50 14.79 -9.34
CA LEU A 281 -19.39 16.09 -10.01
C LEU A 281 -17.95 16.29 -10.48
N ILE A 282 -17.76 16.40 -11.80
CA ILE A 282 -16.45 16.63 -12.42
C ILE A 282 -16.50 17.97 -13.16
N GLU A 283 -15.63 18.89 -12.78
CA GLU A 283 -15.45 20.17 -13.47
C GLU A 283 -14.61 19.98 -14.72
N THR A 284 -15.15 20.32 -15.87
CA THR A 284 -14.48 20.27 -17.19
C THR A 284 -14.50 21.69 -17.79
N GLY A 285 -13.50 22.50 -17.45
CA GLY A 285 -13.50 23.90 -17.82
C GLY A 285 -14.67 24.67 -17.20
N GLU A 286 -15.56 25.24 -18.03
CA GLU A 286 -16.78 25.94 -17.57
C GLU A 286 -17.97 24.98 -17.36
N ASP A 287 -17.88 23.73 -17.77
CA ASP A 287 -18.95 22.74 -17.69
C ASP A 287 -18.82 21.84 -16.47
N LEU A 288 -19.96 21.45 -15.89
CA LEU A 288 -20.06 20.49 -14.79
C LEU A 288 -20.65 19.17 -15.34
N LEU A 289 -19.81 18.14 -15.40
CA LEU A 289 -20.25 16.80 -15.77
C LEU A 289 -20.75 16.07 -14.52
N GLU A 290 -21.99 15.55 -14.58
CA GLU A 290 -22.58 14.73 -13.53
C GLU A 290 -22.57 13.24 -13.94
N ILE A 291 -21.90 12.39 -13.16
CA ILE A 291 -21.88 10.95 -13.39
C ILE A 291 -22.76 10.29 -12.32
N PRO A 292 -23.93 9.74 -12.69
CA PRO A 292 -24.80 9.05 -11.74
C PRO A 292 -24.23 7.68 -11.36
N MET A 293 -24.40 7.30 -10.10
CA MET A 293 -24.09 5.98 -9.58
C MET A 293 -25.22 5.50 -8.67
N GLY A 294 -25.58 4.21 -8.78
CA GLY A 294 -26.68 3.60 -8.04
C GLY A 294 -26.22 2.48 -7.09
N ALA A 295 -27.20 1.76 -6.56
CA ALA A 295 -26.98 0.64 -5.64
C ALA A 295 -25.98 -0.39 -6.19
N GLY A 296 -25.16 -0.94 -5.30
CA GLY A 296 -24.11 -1.90 -5.60
C GLY A 296 -22.76 -1.28 -6.02
N GLN A 297 -22.77 -0.02 -6.42
CA GLN A 297 -21.55 0.64 -6.91
C GLN A 297 -20.75 1.26 -5.75
N MET A 298 -19.40 1.22 -5.89
CA MET A 298 -18.46 1.80 -4.93
C MET A 298 -17.87 3.09 -5.47
N PHE A 299 -17.45 4.00 -4.57
CA PHE A 299 -16.78 5.24 -4.93
C PHE A 299 -15.81 5.71 -3.84
N GLY A 300 -14.85 6.55 -4.21
CA GLY A 300 -13.82 7.08 -3.31
C GLY A 300 -12.58 6.18 -3.16
N GLU A 301 -12.50 5.07 -3.89
CA GLU A 301 -11.41 4.08 -3.83
C GLU A 301 -10.10 4.59 -4.42
N VAL A 302 -10.14 5.42 -5.46
CA VAL A 302 -8.92 5.92 -6.14
C VAL A 302 -8.06 6.72 -5.16
N GLY A 303 -8.67 7.67 -4.44
CA GLY A 303 -7.96 8.45 -3.42
C GLY A 303 -7.47 7.59 -2.26
N LEU A 304 -8.22 6.53 -1.92
CA LEU A 304 -7.85 5.64 -0.83
C LEU A 304 -6.61 4.79 -1.14
N ILE A 305 -6.53 4.22 -2.35
CA ILE A 305 -5.42 3.36 -2.76
C ILE A 305 -4.18 4.20 -3.05
N SER A 306 -4.32 5.32 -3.73
CA SER A 306 -3.21 6.22 -4.06
C SER A 306 -2.75 7.11 -2.89
N GLY A 307 -3.55 7.23 -1.82
CA GLY A 307 -3.29 8.18 -0.72
C GLY A 307 -3.55 9.66 -1.07
N ARG A 308 -4.13 9.92 -2.24
CA ARG A 308 -4.44 11.27 -2.73
C ARG A 308 -5.70 11.86 -2.09
N PRO A 309 -5.84 13.18 -2.09
CA PRO A 309 -7.11 13.85 -1.83
C PRO A 309 -8.22 13.37 -2.79
N ARG A 310 -9.47 13.60 -2.42
CA ARG A 310 -10.63 13.25 -3.25
C ARG A 310 -10.55 13.97 -4.61
N GLY A 311 -10.64 13.23 -5.69
CA GLY A 311 -10.53 13.78 -7.05
C GLY A 311 -11.75 14.54 -7.55
N SER A 312 -12.93 14.34 -6.91
CA SER A 312 -14.21 14.91 -7.33
C SER A 312 -15.12 15.12 -6.12
N THR A 313 -16.09 16.01 -6.25
CA THR A 313 -17.17 16.16 -5.28
C THR A 313 -18.25 15.11 -5.52
N VAL A 314 -18.77 14.51 -4.47
CA VAL A 314 -19.85 13.50 -4.53
C VAL A 314 -21.04 13.97 -3.73
N VAL A 315 -22.22 13.92 -4.37
CA VAL A 315 -23.49 14.40 -3.82
C VAL A 315 -24.54 13.30 -3.92
N SER A 316 -25.35 13.12 -2.89
CA SER A 316 -26.51 12.23 -2.93
C SER A 316 -27.56 12.76 -3.89
N SER A 317 -28.03 11.93 -4.85
CA SER A 317 -29.08 12.31 -5.80
C SER A 317 -30.49 12.18 -5.23
N GLU A 318 -30.64 11.31 -4.24
CA GLU A 318 -31.89 10.99 -3.55
C GLU A 318 -31.62 10.54 -2.12
N SER A 319 -32.62 10.10 -1.37
CA SER A 319 -32.42 9.47 -0.05
C SER A 319 -31.58 8.21 -0.22
N THR A 320 -30.35 8.21 0.26
CA THR A 320 -29.34 7.19 -0.05
C THR A 320 -28.77 6.58 1.22
N ILE A 321 -28.66 5.25 1.24
CA ILE A 321 -27.97 4.51 2.30
C ILE A 321 -26.60 4.08 1.76
N LEU A 322 -25.57 4.48 2.46
CA LEU A 322 -24.18 4.20 2.13
C LEU A 322 -23.54 3.28 3.18
N LEU A 323 -22.74 2.33 2.73
CA LEU A 323 -21.79 1.61 3.58
C LEU A 323 -20.44 2.35 3.48
N GLU A 324 -19.99 2.94 4.57
CA GLU A 324 -18.68 3.57 4.67
C GLU A 324 -17.67 2.56 5.18
N ILE A 325 -16.66 2.28 4.37
CA ILE A 325 -15.65 1.25 4.59
C ILE A 325 -14.32 1.94 4.85
N PRO A 326 -13.79 1.90 6.08
CA PRO A 326 -12.45 2.40 6.37
C PRO A 326 -11.39 1.68 5.54
N ARG A 327 -10.32 2.40 5.19
CA ARG A 327 -9.19 1.86 4.42
C ARG A 327 -8.63 0.57 5.02
N THR A 328 -8.48 0.52 6.34
CA THR A 328 -7.99 -0.67 7.06
C THR A 328 -8.87 -1.89 6.86
N ALA A 329 -10.18 -1.73 6.94
CA ALA A 329 -11.13 -2.82 6.74
C ALA A 329 -11.07 -3.34 5.30
N LEU A 330 -11.00 -2.44 4.30
CA LEU A 330 -10.87 -2.83 2.89
C LEU A 330 -9.53 -3.55 2.63
N LEU A 331 -8.41 -3.03 3.12
CA LEU A 331 -7.09 -3.65 2.94
C LEU A 331 -7.00 -5.04 3.60
N LYS A 332 -7.54 -5.21 4.81
CA LYS A 332 -7.64 -6.53 5.46
C LYS A 332 -8.43 -7.51 4.59
N LEU A 333 -9.52 -7.04 4.02
CA LEU A 333 -10.38 -7.85 3.15
C LEU A 333 -9.65 -8.26 1.86
N MET A 334 -8.96 -7.34 1.21
CA MET A 334 -8.14 -7.59 0.01
C MET A 334 -6.98 -8.57 0.29
N LEU A 335 -6.38 -8.50 1.48
CA LEU A 335 -5.31 -9.43 1.87
C LEU A 335 -5.83 -10.84 2.16
N SER A 336 -7.05 -10.96 2.68
CA SER A 336 -7.66 -12.24 3.06
C SER A 336 -8.37 -12.95 1.90
N GLN A 337 -8.84 -12.20 0.88
CA GLN A 337 -9.68 -12.67 -0.21
C GLN A 337 -9.16 -12.19 -1.56
N GLU A 338 -8.51 -13.07 -2.32
CA GLU A 338 -7.93 -12.75 -3.63
C GLU A 338 -8.99 -12.25 -4.64
N ARG A 339 -10.20 -12.80 -4.59
CA ARG A 339 -11.32 -12.35 -5.43
C ARG A 339 -11.70 -10.89 -5.18
N ILE A 340 -11.72 -10.48 -3.92
CA ILE A 340 -12.01 -9.09 -3.54
C ILE A 340 -10.88 -8.16 -3.97
N LYS A 341 -9.64 -8.61 -3.78
CA LYS A 341 -8.47 -7.85 -4.26
C LYS A 341 -8.55 -7.60 -5.76
N ASN A 342 -8.78 -8.65 -6.55
CA ASN A 342 -8.90 -8.52 -8.00
C ASN A 342 -10.06 -7.60 -8.40
N TYR A 343 -11.22 -7.71 -7.75
CA TYR A 343 -12.35 -6.82 -8.01
C TYR A 343 -12.01 -5.34 -7.77
N VAL A 344 -11.35 -5.02 -6.66
CA VAL A 344 -10.95 -3.64 -6.33
C VAL A 344 -9.88 -3.15 -7.28
N ASP A 345 -8.89 -3.97 -7.62
CA ASP A 345 -7.83 -3.65 -8.57
C ASP A 345 -8.39 -3.35 -9.97
N ASP A 346 -9.34 -4.17 -10.44
CA ASP A 346 -10.03 -3.97 -11.72
C ASP A 346 -10.89 -2.71 -11.72
N LEU A 347 -11.60 -2.44 -10.61
CA LEU A 347 -12.41 -1.24 -10.46
C LEU A 347 -11.56 0.04 -10.56
N VAL A 348 -10.42 0.07 -9.85
CA VAL A 348 -9.49 1.20 -9.87
C VAL A 348 -8.92 1.40 -11.27
N ALA A 349 -8.43 0.35 -11.90
CA ALA A 349 -7.87 0.42 -13.25
C ALA A 349 -8.92 0.89 -14.28
N THR A 350 -10.14 0.34 -14.21
CA THR A 350 -11.26 0.75 -15.09
C THR A 350 -11.58 2.25 -14.98
N ARG A 351 -11.55 2.79 -13.75
CA ARG A 351 -11.80 4.22 -13.54
C ARG A 351 -10.65 5.10 -13.98
N MET A 352 -9.43 4.66 -13.76
CA MET A 352 -8.26 5.35 -14.29
C MET A 352 -8.28 5.41 -15.82
N PHE A 353 -8.70 4.33 -16.50
CA PHE A 353 -8.94 4.38 -17.94
C PHE A 353 -10.01 5.40 -18.33
N SER A 354 -11.12 5.48 -17.60
CA SER A 354 -12.15 6.49 -17.86
C SER A 354 -11.65 7.92 -17.68
N GLN A 355 -10.78 8.16 -16.71
CA GLN A 355 -10.14 9.48 -16.52
C GLN A 355 -9.18 9.84 -17.65
N VAL A 356 -8.43 8.84 -18.15
CA VAL A 356 -7.43 9.04 -19.20
C VAL A 356 -8.06 9.12 -20.59
N PHE A 357 -8.91 8.17 -20.94
CA PHE A 357 -9.47 8.03 -22.28
C PHE A 357 -10.87 8.66 -22.44
N GLY A 358 -11.38 9.28 -21.38
CA GLY A 358 -12.69 9.91 -21.36
C GLY A 358 -13.84 8.92 -21.09
N PRO A 359 -15.05 9.45 -20.86
CA PRO A 359 -16.25 8.65 -20.55
C PRO A 359 -16.78 7.87 -21.76
N SER A 360 -16.39 8.24 -22.98
CA SER A 360 -16.82 7.60 -24.24
C SER A 360 -16.17 6.23 -24.48
N LEU A 361 -15.14 5.84 -23.69
CA LEU A 361 -14.57 4.50 -23.77
C LEU A 361 -15.58 3.48 -23.19
N SER A 362 -16.01 2.51 -24.01
CA SER A 362 -16.98 1.50 -23.59
C SER A 362 -16.44 0.59 -22.48
N ASP A 363 -17.33 0.04 -21.64
CA ASP A 363 -16.92 -0.89 -20.59
C ASP A 363 -16.34 -2.20 -21.15
N GLU A 364 -16.73 -2.60 -22.35
CA GLU A 364 -16.15 -3.76 -23.06
C GLU A 364 -14.71 -3.48 -23.45
N SER A 365 -14.43 -2.28 -24.01
CA SER A 365 -13.08 -1.86 -24.36
C SER A 365 -12.17 -1.75 -23.11
N LYS A 366 -12.68 -1.22 -22.00
CA LYS A 366 -11.95 -1.17 -20.73
C LYS A 366 -11.57 -2.55 -20.23
N LYS A 367 -12.52 -3.50 -20.24
CA LYS A 367 -12.27 -4.90 -19.85
C LYS A 367 -11.28 -5.59 -20.77
N MET A 368 -11.33 -5.33 -22.08
CA MET A 368 -10.41 -5.89 -23.04
C MET A 368 -8.98 -5.37 -22.81
N ILE A 369 -8.80 -4.06 -22.59
CA ILE A 369 -7.49 -3.49 -22.26
C ILE A 369 -6.96 -4.11 -20.98
N LEU A 370 -7.79 -4.16 -19.93
CA LEU A 370 -7.41 -4.68 -18.62
C LEU A 370 -6.97 -6.15 -18.70
N ALA A 371 -7.73 -6.98 -19.41
CA ALA A 371 -7.41 -8.40 -19.60
C ALA A 371 -6.10 -8.64 -20.36
N ALA A 372 -5.71 -7.70 -21.25
CA ALA A 372 -4.47 -7.76 -22.00
C ALA A 372 -3.28 -7.12 -21.26
N SER A 373 -3.53 -6.38 -20.19
CA SER A 373 -2.53 -5.59 -19.48
C SER A 373 -1.85 -6.37 -18.36
N GLU A 374 -0.61 -5.99 -18.05
CA GLU A 374 0.20 -6.56 -16.98
C GLU A 374 0.58 -5.49 -15.95
N LEU A 375 0.39 -5.78 -14.67
CA LEU A 375 0.83 -4.89 -13.59
C LEU A 375 2.30 -5.15 -13.28
N ILE A 376 3.14 -4.14 -13.45
CA ILE A 376 4.58 -4.20 -13.15
C ILE A 376 4.97 -3.17 -12.09
N THR A 377 5.93 -3.52 -11.26
CA THR A 377 6.52 -2.62 -10.26
C THR A 377 7.86 -2.11 -10.77
N VAL A 378 8.04 -0.79 -10.71
CA VAL A 378 9.29 -0.12 -11.10
C VAL A 378 9.94 0.45 -9.83
N PRO A 379 11.13 -0.04 -9.44
CA PRO A 379 11.88 0.50 -8.30
C PRO A 379 12.27 1.96 -8.50
N PRO A 380 12.56 2.70 -7.40
CA PRO A 380 13.07 4.06 -7.49
C PRO A 380 14.33 4.14 -8.36
N ASN A 381 14.46 5.23 -9.12
CA ASN A 381 15.60 5.50 -10.01
C ASN A 381 15.78 4.52 -11.19
N GLN A 382 14.87 3.60 -11.44
CA GLN A 382 14.89 2.74 -12.63
C GLN A 382 14.10 3.34 -13.77
N TYR A 383 14.58 3.10 -15.00
CA TYR A 383 13.93 3.52 -16.22
C TYR A 383 12.84 2.52 -16.62
N LEU A 384 11.63 3.03 -16.82
CA LEU A 384 10.51 2.29 -17.43
C LEU A 384 10.62 2.30 -18.97
N ILE A 385 11.04 3.44 -19.51
CA ILE A 385 11.23 3.70 -20.94
C ILE A 385 12.59 4.37 -21.11
N THR A 386 13.33 3.97 -22.14
CA THR A 386 14.59 4.63 -22.52
C THR A 386 14.41 5.30 -23.89
N GLU A 387 14.91 6.55 -24.05
CA GLU A 387 14.88 7.28 -25.31
C GLU A 387 15.57 6.47 -26.40
N GLY A 388 14.96 6.40 -27.59
CA GLY A 388 15.46 5.62 -28.73
C GLY A 388 15.06 4.13 -28.74
N ASP A 389 14.47 3.59 -27.67
CA ASP A 389 13.96 2.21 -27.63
C ASP A 389 12.83 2.03 -28.65
N THR A 390 12.73 0.84 -29.24
CA THR A 390 11.73 0.48 -30.25
C THR A 390 10.50 -0.23 -29.69
N LYS A 391 10.47 -0.50 -28.38
CA LYS A 391 9.30 -1.08 -27.74
C LYS A 391 8.10 -0.13 -27.81
N SER A 392 6.93 -0.66 -28.13
CA SER A 392 5.74 0.12 -28.48
C SER A 392 4.58 0.02 -27.46
N ASP A 393 4.77 -0.65 -26.32
CA ASP A 393 3.75 -0.71 -25.28
C ASP A 393 3.50 0.67 -24.64
N ALA A 394 2.26 0.93 -24.24
CA ALA A 394 1.91 2.09 -23.42
C ALA A 394 1.87 1.68 -21.93
N TYR A 395 1.98 2.64 -21.05
CA TYR A 395 1.98 2.40 -19.59
C TYR A 395 1.07 3.42 -18.91
N LEU A 396 0.17 2.93 -18.07
CA LEU A 396 -0.65 3.75 -17.17
C LEU A 396 -0.03 3.71 -15.76
N ILE A 397 0.37 4.85 -15.23
CA ILE A 397 0.91 4.94 -13.87
C ILE A 397 -0.24 4.74 -12.88
N ARG A 398 -0.26 3.62 -12.16
CA ARG A 398 -1.27 3.28 -11.17
C ARG A 398 -0.99 3.94 -9.81
N SER A 399 0.25 3.87 -9.36
CA SER A 399 0.73 4.49 -8.14
C SER A 399 2.19 4.93 -8.28
N GLY A 400 2.62 5.87 -7.46
CA GLY A 400 3.94 6.46 -7.55
C GLY A 400 4.02 7.61 -8.56
N SER A 401 5.24 7.95 -8.96
CA SER A 401 5.53 9.08 -9.83
C SER A 401 6.76 8.85 -10.67
N MET A 402 6.80 9.49 -11.81
CA MET A 402 7.86 9.34 -12.80
C MET A 402 8.28 10.68 -13.37
N VAL A 403 9.51 10.75 -13.82
CA VAL A 403 10.07 11.89 -14.53
C VAL A 403 10.29 11.53 -15.99
N VAL A 404 10.00 12.47 -16.89
CA VAL A 404 10.31 12.36 -18.31
C VAL A 404 11.56 13.18 -18.59
N GLU A 405 12.57 12.55 -19.14
CA GLU A 405 13.88 13.11 -19.45
C GLU A 405 14.20 12.94 -20.94
N ARG A 406 14.95 13.88 -21.52
CA ARG A 406 15.48 13.78 -22.88
C ARG A 406 16.98 14.05 -22.89
N GLU A 407 17.68 13.38 -23.79
CA GLU A 407 19.08 13.62 -24.01
C GLU A 407 19.29 14.68 -25.11
N LEU A 408 19.78 15.85 -24.74
CA LEU A 408 20.03 16.97 -25.64
C LEU A 408 21.50 17.40 -25.55
N MET A 409 22.24 17.27 -26.66
CA MET A 409 23.67 17.66 -26.73
C MET A 409 24.59 17.01 -25.68
N GLY A 410 24.26 15.79 -25.23
CA GLY A 410 25.03 15.05 -24.21
C GLY A 410 24.68 15.43 -22.76
N SER A 411 23.62 16.20 -22.55
CA SER A 411 23.06 16.51 -21.23
C SER A 411 21.64 16.00 -21.11
N THR A 412 21.30 15.42 -19.97
CA THR A 412 19.93 14.99 -19.65
C THR A 412 19.10 16.22 -19.27
N VAL A 413 18.03 16.47 -20.01
CA VAL A 413 17.11 17.58 -19.76
C VAL A 413 15.78 17.07 -19.24
N PHE A 414 15.34 17.60 -18.12
CA PHE A 414 14.00 17.36 -17.58
C PHE A 414 12.92 17.95 -18.50
N VAL A 415 11.88 17.16 -18.77
CA VAL A 415 10.74 17.57 -19.61
C VAL A 415 9.49 17.80 -18.78
N THR A 416 9.10 16.82 -17.99
CA THR A 416 7.88 16.90 -17.16
C THR A 416 7.86 15.85 -16.08
N TYR A 417 6.99 16.08 -15.10
CA TYR A 417 6.70 15.16 -14.00
C TYR A 417 5.34 14.49 -14.21
N LEU A 418 5.29 13.19 -13.98
CA LEU A 418 4.11 12.37 -14.17
C LEU A 418 3.71 11.68 -12.88
N GLN A 419 2.46 11.78 -12.55
CA GLN A 419 1.87 11.17 -11.36
C GLN A 419 0.93 10.03 -11.75
N ALA A 420 0.43 9.28 -10.74
CA ALA A 420 -0.59 8.27 -10.95
C ALA A 420 -1.77 8.84 -11.75
N GLY A 421 -2.31 8.06 -12.68
CA GLY A 421 -3.31 8.49 -13.66
C GLY A 421 -2.73 9.02 -14.96
N ALA A 422 -1.41 9.22 -15.08
CA ALA A 422 -0.80 9.59 -16.36
C ALA A 422 -0.53 8.35 -17.23
N VAL A 423 -0.64 8.52 -18.56
CA VAL A 423 -0.24 7.51 -19.55
C VAL A 423 1.02 7.97 -20.25
N VAL A 424 1.94 7.03 -20.45
CA VAL A 424 3.21 7.25 -21.16
C VAL A 424 3.44 6.18 -22.23
N GLY A 425 4.23 6.54 -23.24
CA GLY A 425 4.60 5.62 -24.30
C GLY A 425 3.53 5.41 -25.38
N GLU A 426 2.38 6.08 -25.29
CA GLU A 426 1.29 6.02 -26.25
C GLU A 426 1.70 6.54 -27.64
N MET A 427 2.61 7.53 -27.71
CA MET A 427 3.09 8.08 -28.98
C MET A 427 3.82 7.02 -29.82
N ALA A 428 4.73 6.26 -29.20
CA ALA A 428 5.44 5.18 -29.91
C ALA A 428 4.50 4.03 -30.33
N ALA A 429 3.46 3.78 -29.52
CA ALA A 429 2.44 2.78 -29.84
C ALA A 429 1.60 3.17 -31.06
N LEU A 430 1.30 4.46 -31.24
CA LEU A 430 0.39 4.95 -32.28
C LEU A 430 1.08 5.43 -33.53
N MET A 431 2.34 5.91 -33.46
CA MET A 431 3.07 6.50 -34.59
C MET A 431 4.15 5.58 -35.17
N ASP A 432 4.25 4.31 -34.72
CA ASP A 432 5.28 3.35 -35.15
C ASP A 432 6.71 3.90 -35.09
N GLY A 433 7.01 4.69 -34.07
CA GLY A 433 8.29 5.34 -33.87
C GLY A 433 9.12 4.80 -32.71
N SER A 434 10.36 5.27 -32.61
CA SER A 434 11.16 5.08 -31.40
C SER A 434 10.65 5.94 -30.26
N ARG A 435 11.04 5.62 -29.03
CA ARG A 435 10.73 6.40 -27.83
C ARG A 435 11.38 7.80 -27.93
N ASN A 436 10.59 8.83 -27.77
CA ASN A 436 11.04 10.23 -27.89
C ASN A 436 11.66 10.79 -26.62
N ALA A 437 11.55 10.06 -25.50
CA ALA A 437 12.06 10.46 -24.21
C ALA A 437 12.24 9.23 -23.32
N SER A 438 13.09 9.36 -22.30
CA SER A 438 13.23 8.40 -21.21
C SER A 438 12.22 8.70 -20.11
N VAL A 439 11.71 7.65 -19.45
CA VAL A 439 10.78 7.75 -18.31
C VAL A 439 11.37 6.97 -17.15
N LYS A 440 11.65 7.65 -16.04
CA LYS A 440 12.33 7.11 -14.87
C LYS A 440 11.46 7.24 -13.63
N ALA A 441 11.39 6.19 -12.83
CA ALA A 441 10.65 6.23 -11.57
C ALA A 441 11.38 7.06 -10.50
N THR A 442 10.69 8.01 -9.88
CA THR A 442 11.23 8.82 -8.79
C THR A 442 11.06 8.14 -7.43
N VAL A 443 9.99 7.38 -7.28
CA VAL A 443 9.68 6.53 -6.13
C VAL A 443 9.26 5.14 -6.63
N LYS A 444 9.17 4.16 -5.73
CA LYS A 444 8.58 2.85 -6.09
C LYS A 444 7.21 3.07 -6.73
N SER A 445 7.07 2.71 -7.98
CA SER A 445 5.87 2.98 -8.79
C SER A 445 5.27 1.68 -9.31
N GLU A 446 3.95 1.62 -9.35
CA GLU A 446 3.21 0.55 -10.03
C GLU A 446 2.64 1.07 -11.32
N VAL A 447 2.88 0.38 -12.42
CA VAL A 447 2.38 0.74 -13.74
C VAL A 447 1.67 -0.43 -14.40
N LEU A 448 0.59 -0.12 -15.09
CA LEU A 448 -0.12 -1.08 -15.92
C LEU A 448 0.45 -0.99 -17.34
N LYS A 449 1.14 -2.04 -17.76
CA LYS A 449 1.68 -2.18 -19.11
C LYS A 449 0.55 -2.58 -20.04
N ILE A 450 0.28 -1.74 -21.05
CA ILE A 450 -0.80 -1.91 -22.03
C ILE A 450 -0.15 -2.28 -23.37
N PRO A 451 -0.37 -3.49 -23.90
CA PRO A 451 0.13 -3.86 -25.21
C PRO A 451 -0.42 -2.92 -26.29
N LYS A 452 0.43 -2.61 -27.29
CA LYS A 452 0.09 -1.74 -28.42
C LYS A 452 -1.24 -2.15 -29.08
N GLU A 453 -1.41 -3.43 -29.34
CA GLU A 453 -2.58 -3.98 -30.04
C GLU A 453 -3.87 -3.72 -29.25
N ALA A 454 -3.83 -3.84 -27.93
CA ALA A 454 -4.98 -3.57 -27.06
C ALA A 454 -5.32 -2.07 -27.05
N LEU A 455 -4.31 -1.20 -27.04
CA LEU A 455 -4.50 0.25 -27.11
C LEU A 455 -5.13 0.66 -28.45
N ILE A 456 -4.59 0.17 -29.57
CA ILE A 456 -5.10 0.47 -30.91
C ILE A 456 -6.55 -0.01 -31.05
N ALA A 457 -6.86 -1.23 -30.59
CA ALA A 457 -8.22 -1.78 -30.64
C ALA A 457 -9.21 -0.93 -29.84
N ALA A 458 -8.80 -0.43 -28.68
CA ALA A 458 -9.62 0.46 -27.86
C ALA A 458 -9.88 1.82 -28.54
N LEU A 459 -8.86 2.41 -29.15
CA LEU A 459 -8.99 3.68 -29.88
C LEU A 459 -9.84 3.53 -31.17
N ALA A 460 -9.81 2.35 -31.79
CA ALA A 460 -10.68 2.05 -32.95
C ALA A 460 -12.16 1.91 -32.56
N SER A 461 -12.48 1.71 -31.30
CA SER A 461 -13.86 1.52 -30.82
C SER A 461 -14.68 2.81 -30.65
N SER A 462 -14.03 3.99 -30.63
CA SER A 462 -14.69 5.28 -30.42
C SER A 462 -13.90 6.43 -31.05
N ASP A 463 -14.56 7.19 -31.92
CA ASP A 463 -13.95 8.37 -32.56
C ASP A 463 -13.64 9.48 -31.55
N ASP A 464 -14.48 9.64 -30.49
CA ASP A 464 -14.24 10.62 -29.42
C ASP A 464 -12.98 10.29 -28.62
N VAL A 465 -12.77 9.01 -28.29
CA VAL A 465 -11.57 8.56 -27.58
C VAL A 465 -10.33 8.78 -28.43
N ARG A 466 -10.42 8.49 -29.71
CA ARG A 466 -9.34 8.73 -30.67
C ARG A 466 -8.99 10.22 -30.73
N ALA A 467 -9.99 11.09 -30.93
CA ALA A 467 -9.79 12.54 -30.99
C ALA A 467 -9.16 13.11 -29.71
N LEU A 468 -9.58 12.62 -28.54
CA LEU A 468 -9.00 13.02 -27.26
C LEU A 468 -7.52 12.64 -27.14
N VAL A 469 -7.16 11.43 -27.54
CA VAL A 469 -5.76 10.96 -27.47
C VAL A 469 -4.91 11.70 -28.52
N GLU A 470 -5.40 11.89 -29.73
CA GLU A 470 -4.72 12.65 -30.79
C GLU A 470 -4.46 14.10 -30.37
N SER A 471 -5.45 14.79 -29.77
CA SER A 471 -5.28 16.16 -29.26
C SER A 471 -4.19 16.25 -28.17
N ARG A 472 -4.12 15.27 -27.27
CA ARG A 472 -3.05 15.20 -26.25
C ARG A 472 -1.68 14.95 -26.89
N MET A 473 -1.63 14.10 -27.90
CA MET A 473 -0.40 13.82 -28.65
C MET A 473 0.09 15.07 -29.40
N GLU A 474 -0.80 15.81 -30.06
CA GLU A 474 -0.46 17.08 -30.72
C GLU A 474 0.16 18.08 -29.76
N SER A 475 -0.42 18.24 -28.56
CA SER A 475 0.16 19.09 -27.51
C SER A 475 1.57 18.66 -27.10
N ARG A 476 1.80 17.35 -26.96
CA ARG A 476 3.13 16.79 -26.63
C ARG A 476 4.12 16.93 -27.79
N ILE A 477 3.67 16.79 -29.03
CA ILE A 477 4.48 17.01 -30.22
C ILE A 477 4.92 18.47 -30.27
N GLN A 478 4.01 19.43 -30.09
CA GLN A 478 4.32 20.86 -30.05
C GLN A 478 5.38 21.20 -29.01
N VAL A 479 5.27 20.64 -27.80
CA VAL A 479 6.29 20.81 -26.75
C VAL A 479 7.63 20.21 -27.19
N ASN A 480 7.63 19.01 -27.76
CA ASN A 480 8.86 18.36 -28.26
C ASN A 480 9.51 19.14 -29.40
N ASP A 481 8.73 19.65 -30.36
CA ASP A 481 9.20 20.46 -31.48
C ASP A 481 9.74 21.80 -31.00
N PHE A 482 9.08 22.43 -30.02
CA PHE A 482 9.53 23.65 -29.37
C PHE A 482 10.90 23.44 -28.69
N ILE A 483 11.05 22.40 -27.90
CA ILE A 483 12.32 22.03 -27.25
C ILE A 483 13.40 21.77 -28.30
N THR A 484 13.04 21.08 -29.42
CA THR A 484 13.98 20.70 -30.47
C THR A 484 14.42 21.88 -31.31
N SER A 485 13.50 22.78 -31.64
CA SER A 485 13.75 23.95 -32.52
C SER A 485 14.52 25.07 -31.82
N ASN A 486 14.41 25.17 -30.50
CA ASN A 486 15.01 26.27 -29.71
C ASN A 486 16.29 25.84 -28.96
N LYS A 487 16.93 24.72 -29.34
CA LYS A 487 18.12 24.15 -28.69
C LYS A 487 19.25 25.14 -28.40
N THR A 488 19.45 26.15 -29.27
CA THR A 488 20.56 27.10 -29.18
C THR A 488 20.24 28.38 -28.41
N GLN A 489 18.96 28.75 -28.28
CA GLN A 489 18.54 29.96 -27.53
C GLN A 489 18.26 29.70 -26.05
N PHE A 490 18.01 28.44 -25.68
CA PHE A 490 17.62 28.04 -24.34
C PHE A 490 18.77 27.47 -23.49
N SER A 491 20.03 27.46 -23.97
CA SER A 491 21.10 26.75 -23.25
C SER A 491 21.27 27.23 -21.80
N SER A 492 21.25 28.53 -21.52
CA SER A 492 21.44 29.02 -20.15
C SER A 492 20.16 29.02 -19.30
N ALA A 493 19.01 29.38 -19.87
CA ALA A 493 17.74 29.34 -19.13
C ALA A 493 17.18 27.91 -18.95
N VAL A 494 17.39 27.04 -19.96
CA VAL A 494 17.07 25.60 -19.88
C VAL A 494 18.02 24.88 -18.93
N GLU A 495 19.31 25.23 -18.92
CA GLU A 495 20.25 24.67 -17.95
C GLU A 495 19.86 25.02 -16.51
N MET A 496 19.44 26.24 -16.22
CA MET A 496 19.04 26.65 -14.87
C MET A 496 17.69 26.04 -14.47
N ASN A 497 16.67 26.11 -15.33
CA ASN A 497 15.38 25.48 -15.07
C ASN A 497 15.49 23.94 -15.01
N SER A 498 16.34 23.34 -15.83
CA SER A 498 16.63 21.91 -15.77
C SER A 498 17.40 21.53 -14.49
N ALA A 499 18.32 22.37 -14.02
CA ALA A 499 19.05 22.16 -12.78
C ALA A 499 18.12 22.25 -11.55
N ILE A 500 17.23 23.24 -11.51
CA ILE A 500 16.20 23.35 -10.45
C ILE A 500 15.26 22.16 -10.49
N ALA A 501 14.74 21.83 -11.68
CA ALA A 501 13.85 20.70 -11.86
C ALA A 501 14.55 19.38 -11.52
N GLY A 502 15.78 19.16 -12.00
CA GLY A 502 16.61 18.01 -11.63
C GLY A 502 16.76 17.90 -10.12
N PHE A 503 17.16 19.00 -9.46
CA PHE A 503 17.30 19.04 -8.01
C PHE A 503 15.99 18.71 -7.27
N VAL A 504 14.86 19.30 -7.70
CA VAL A 504 13.53 19.05 -7.14
C VAL A 504 13.17 17.56 -7.23
N PHE A 505 13.49 16.90 -8.34
CA PHE A 505 13.15 15.49 -8.55
C PHE A 505 14.14 14.52 -7.92
N GLU A 506 15.43 14.74 -8.04
CA GLU A 506 16.46 13.91 -7.40
C GLU A 506 16.29 13.87 -5.88
N ASN A 507 15.81 14.96 -5.32
CA ASN A 507 15.52 15.06 -3.89
C ASN A 507 14.06 14.73 -3.53
N GLY A 508 13.24 14.27 -4.49
CA GLY A 508 11.86 13.85 -4.27
C GLY A 508 10.93 14.99 -3.81
N LEU A 509 11.25 16.23 -4.16
CA LEU A 509 10.43 17.38 -3.80
C LEU A 509 9.16 17.46 -4.64
N GLY A 510 9.13 16.82 -5.82
CA GLY A 510 7.95 16.78 -6.69
C GLY A 510 6.71 16.13 -6.05
N GLU A 511 6.91 15.24 -5.09
CA GLU A 511 5.84 14.62 -4.30
C GLU A 511 5.46 15.42 -3.05
N ALA A 512 6.22 16.46 -2.71
CA ALA A 512 6.03 17.20 -1.48
C ALA A 512 4.87 18.20 -1.60
N THR A 513 3.92 18.14 -0.69
CA THR A 513 2.88 19.18 -0.57
C THR A 513 3.36 20.39 0.23
N ASP A 514 4.36 20.16 1.09
CA ASP A 514 4.94 21.19 1.97
C ASP A 514 6.38 20.85 2.33
N VAL A 515 7.29 21.74 2.03
CA VAL A 515 8.73 21.59 2.26
C VAL A 515 9.24 22.71 3.19
N LEU A 516 9.99 22.34 4.21
CA LEU A 516 10.77 23.31 4.98
C LEU A 516 12.00 23.70 4.19
N VAL A 517 12.14 25.01 3.95
CA VAL A 517 13.29 25.60 3.24
C VAL A 517 13.95 26.62 4.16
N ILE A 518 15.27 26.67 4.14
CA ILE A 518 16.08 27.63 4.90
C ILE A 518 16.95 28.41 3.91
N ASN A 519 16.76 29.72 3.84
CA ASN A 519 17.63 30.61 3.05
C ASN A 519 18.96 30.80 3.81
N GLU A 520 20.05 30.21 3.31
CA GLU A 520 21.35 30.24 3.97
C GLU A 520 21.98 31.64 4.08
N ASN A 521 21.60 32.56 3.20
CA ASN A 521 22.06 33.96 3.30
C ASN A 521 21.42 34.70 4.48
N LEU A 522 20.24 34.28 4.93
CA LEU A 522 19.55 34.85 6.07
C LEU A 522 19.73 34.04 7.36
N CYS A 523 20.16 32.77 7.24
CA CYS A 523 20.33 31.89 8.37
C CYS A 523 21.59 32.23 9.15
N ILE A 524 21.45 32.52 10.44
CA ILE A 524 22.55 32.85 11.36
C ILE A 524 23.02 31.63 12.18
N GLY A 525 22.49 30.43 11.92
CA GLY A 525 22.90 29.20 12.62
C GLY A 525 22.48 29.14 14.09
N CYS A 526 21.44 29.87 14.51
CA CYS A 526 21.02 29.94 15.93
C CYS A 526 20.28 28.70 16.44
N ASP A 527 19.88 27.77 15.59
CA ASP A 527 19.12 26.53 15.85
C ASP A 527 17.77 26.72 16.56
N TYR A 528 17.22 27.90 16.59
CA TYR A 528 15.92 28.15 17.21
C TYR A 528 14.78 27.34 16.53
N CYS A 529 14.93 27.02 15.25
CA CYS A 529 13.97 26.14 14.54
C CYS A 529 13.95 24.71 15.13
N GLU A 530 15.10 24.13 15.48
CA GLU A 530 15.17 22.81 16.13
C GLU A 530 14.72 22.87 17.60
N ILE A 531 15.11 23.93 18.32
CA ILE A 531 14.74 24.13 19.73
C ILE A 531 13.22 24.25 19.85
N ALA A 532 12.60 25.09 19.04
CA ALA A 532 11.15 25.28 19.05
C ALA A 532 10.40 24.01 18.62
N CYS A 533 10.94 23.28 17.65
CA CYS A 533 10.40 21.97 17.27
C CYS A 533 10.44 21.01 18.47
N ALA A 534 11.59 20.88 19.14
CA ALA A 534 11.73 20.01 20.31
C ALA A 534 10.82 20.41 21.47
N GLU A 535 10.67 21.74 21.74
CA GLU A 535 9.76 22.24 22.78
C GLU A 535 8.30 21.91 22.50
N SER A 536 7.90 21.97 21.23
CA SER A 536 6.55 21.62 20.78
C SER A 536 6.29 20.11 20.79
N HIS A 537 7.33 19.26 20.82
CA HIS A 537 7.22 17.80 20.70
C HIS A 537 7.90 17.06 21.88
N ASN A 538 7.65 17.54 23.09
CA ASN A 538 8.12 16.90 24.33
C ASN A 538 9.64 16.69 24.42
N GLY A 539 10.42 17.53 23.79
CA GLY A 539 11.89 17.52 23.83
C GLY A 539 12.54 16.79 22.66
N ILE A 540 11.75 16.26 21.69
CA ILE A 540 12.24 15.58 20.49
C ILE A 540 12.14 16.54 19.30
N THR A 541 13.25 16.83 18.63
CA THR A 541 13.19 17.56 17.35
C THR A 541 12.79 16.61 16.23
N LEU A 542 11.85 17.05 15.37
CA LEU A 542 11.35 16.32 14.22
C LEU A 542 11.93 16.87 12.90
N LEU A 543 12.98 17.65 13.00
CA LEU A 543 13.79 18.15 11.89
C LEU A 543 15.26 18.09 12.26
N ASN A 544 16.12 18.00 11.24
CA ASN A 544 17.56 18.17 11.38
C ASN A 544 18.00 19.26 10.41
N ARG A 545 18.41 20.42 10.96
CA ARG A 545 18.77 21.62 10.19
C ARG A 545 20.06 21.43 9.39
N GLU A 546 21.01 20.68 9.94
CA GLU A 546 22.31 20.48 9.32
C GLU A 546 22.32 19.39 8.24
N ALA A 547 21.38 18.45 8.36
CA ALA A 547 21.23 17.38 7.38
C ALA A 547 20.24 17.77 6.30
N GLY A 548 20.46 17.29 5.09
CA GLY A 548 19.58 17.56 3.96
C GLY A 548 20.37 17.93 2.71
N THR A 549 19.76 18.66 1.81
CA THR A 549 20.35 19.04 0.52
C THR A 549 20.23 20.54 0.30
N THR A 550 21.22 21.13 -0.39
CA THR A 550 21.22 22.56 -0.68
C THR A 550 21.26 22.79 -2.17
N PHE A 551 20.39 23.66 -2.66
CA PHE A 551 20.41 24.19 -4.01
C PHE A 551 20.70 25.68 -3.94
N GLU A 552 21.85 26.11 -4.45
CA GLU A 552 22.36 27.49 -4.33
C GLU A 552 22.31 28.02 -2.90
N LYS A 553 21.37 28.95 -2.61
CA LYS A 553 21.16 29.58 -1.30
C LYS A 553 20.07 28.93 -0.46
N LEU A 554 19.35 27.92 -1.01
CA LEU A 554 18.22 27.28 -0.38
C LEU A 554 18.61 25.92 0.16
N HIS A 555 18.62 25.79 1.46
CA HIS A 555 18.86 24.53 2.15
C HIS A 555 17.51 23.87 2.51
N ILE A 556 17.38 22.59 2.20
CA ILE A 556 16.23 21.77 2.54
C ILE A 556 16.64 20.80 3.63
N PRO A 557 16.33 21.10 4.90
CA PRO A 557 16.69 20.25 6.02
C PRO A 557 15.92 18.93 6.00
N THR A 558 16.47 17.93 6.67
CA THR A 558 15.76 16.65 6.83
C THR A 558 14.52 16.86 7.68
N SER A 559 13.36 16.91 7.05
CA SER A 559 12.03 17.01 7.67
C SER A 559 10.98 16.35 6.80
N CYS A 560 9.80 16.02 7.36
CA CYS A 560 8.72 15.43 6.58
C CYS A 560 8.25 16.39 5.49
N ARG A 561 8.02 15.83 4.29
CA ARG A 561 7.57 16.55 3.08
C ARG A 561 6.06 16.47 2.85
N HIS A 562 5.34 15.79 3.74
CA HIS A 562 3.89 15.61 3.68
C HIS A 562 3.41 15.16 2.29
N CYS A 563 4.12 14.19 1.69
CA CYS A 563 3.99 13.75 0.30
C CYS A 563 2.55 13.64 -0.17
N GLU A 564 2.28 13.96 -1.43
CA GLU A 564 0.97 13.78 -2.05
C GLU A 564 0.58 12.30 -2.08
N GLN A 565 1.56 11.41 -2.32
CA GLN A 565 1.41 9.96 -2.22
C GLN A 565 2.31 9.40 -1.11
N PRO A 566 1.86 9.39 0.16
CA PRO A 566 2.71 9.04 1.29
C PRO A 566 2.95 7.53 1.37
N GLN A 567 4.10 7.06 0.90
CA GLN A 567 4.50 5.64 0.94
C GLN A 567 4.48 5.08 2.38
N CYS A 568 4.76 5.93 3.37
CA CYS A 568 4.68 5.56 4.78
C CYS A 568 3.26 5.18 5.23
N MET A 569 2.21 5.72 4.58
CA MET A 569 0.81 5.44 4.92
C MET A 569 0.31 4.13 4.30
N THR A 570 0.80 3.77 3.12
CA THR A 570 0.30 2.62 2.35
C THR A 570 0.44 1.30 3.09
N GLU A 571 1.54 1.09 3.79
CA GLU A 571 1.85 -0.16 4.49
C GLU A 571 1.76 -0.04 6.03
N CYS A 572 0.98 0.92 6.54
CA CYS A 572 0.78 1.06 7.99
C CYS A 572 -0.32 0.11 8.49
N PRO A 573 0.00 -0.99 9.22
CA PRO A 573 -1.00 -2.01 9.59
C PRO A 573 -2.13 -1.47 10.47
N PRO A 574 -1.87 -0.62 11.50
CA PRO A 574 -2.94 -0.04 12.31
C PRO A 574 -3.57 1.21 11.68
N ASN A 575 -3.18 1.58 10.45
CA ASN A 575 -3.58 2.85 9.81
C ASN A 575 -3.33 4.08 10.70
N ALA A 576 -2.25 4.04 11.47
CA ALA A 576 -1.89 5.13 12.38
C ALA A 576 -1.38 6.37 11.63
N ILE A 577 -0.99 6.23 10.35
CA ILE A 577 -0.57 7.36 9.53
C ILE A 577 -1.80 7.82 8.75
N THR A 578 -2.21 9.05 8.99
CA THR A 578 -3.41 9.64 8.41
C THR A 578 -3.08 11.02 7.83
N ARG A 579 -3.95 11.52 6.95
CA ARG A 579 -3.88 12.86 6.38
C ARG A 579 -4.95 13.73 7.00
N SER A 580 -4.59 14.95 7.41
CA SER A 580 -5.55 15.97 7.86
C SER A 580 -6.29 16.61 6.68
N VAL A 581 -7.32 17.38 6.98
CA VAL A 581 -8.09 18.15 5.98
C VAL A 581 -7.20 19.13 5.22
N ASP A 582 -6.18 19.67 5.89
CA ASP A 582 -5.21 20.63 5.33
C ASP A 582 -4.11 19.93 4.49
N GLY A 583 -4.20 18.62 4.29
CA GLY A 583 -3.26 17.84 3.49
C GLY A 583 -2.05 17.32 4.26
N GLU A 584 -1.89 17.65 5.52
CA GLU A 584 -0.78 17.23 6.35
C GLU A 584 -0.86 15.73 6.68
N VAL A 585 0.26 15.03 6.57
CA VAL A 585 0.37 13.62 6.97
C VAL A 585 0.94 13.57 8.38
N PHE A 586 0.28 12.89 9.30
CA PHE A 586 0.70 12.76 10.70
C PHE A 586 0.54 11.33 11.22
N ILE A 587 1.14 11.03 12.38
CA ILE A 587 1.06 9.71 13.04
C ILE A 587 0.16 9.85 14.25
N ALA A 588 -0.91 9.06 14.29
CA ALA A 588 -1.88 9.01 15.39
C ALA A 588 -1.37 8.11 16.54
N ASP A 589 -2.00 8.24 17.72
CA ASP A 589 -1.67 7.48 18.93
C ASP A 589 -1.92 5.96 18.79
N THR A 590 -2.61 5.52 17.74
CA THR A 590 -2.81 4.11 17.39
C THR A 590 -1.56 3.42 16.85
N CYS A 591 -0.42 4.13 16.75
CA CYS A 591 0.86 3.58 16.30
C CYS A 591 1.32 2.45 17.21
N ILE A 592 1.63 1.28 16.62
CA ILE A 592 2.12 0.09 17.34
C ILE A 592 3.65 -0.09 17.27
N GLY A 593 4.37 0.84 16.63
CA GLY A 593 5.82 0.79 16.56
C GLY A 593 6.41 -0.30 15.65
N CYS A 594 5.69 -0.73 14.61
CA CYS A 594 6.15 -1.80 13.70
C CYS A 594 7.33 -1.41 12.77
N GLY A 595 7.63 -0.11 12.61
CA GLY A 595 8.74 0.39 11.80
C GLY A 595 8.53 0.36 10.26
N ASN A 596 7.39 -0.11 9.74
CA ASN A 596 7.15 -0.14 8.30
C ASN A 596 7.29 1.23 7.66
N CYS A 597 6.74 2.27 8.30
CA CYS A 597 6.79 3.63 7.80
C CYS A 597 8.20 4.23 7.74
N GLU A 598 9.11 3.87 8.66
CA GLU A 598 10.51 4.25 8.63
C GLU A 598 11.21 3.63 7.40
N ARG A 599 11.00 2.33 7.18
CA ARG A 599 11.59 1.61 6.03
C ARG A 599 11.03 2.08 4.67
N ASN A 600 9.76 2.49 4.63
CA ASN A 600 9.10 2.91 3.40
C ASN A 600 9.21 4.41 3.10
N CYS A 601 9.79 5.19 4.01
CA CYS A 601 10.03 6.60 3.75
C CYS A 601 11.27 6.78 2.85
N PRO A 602 11.11 7.25 1.60
CA PRO A 602 12.26 7.40 0.70
C PRO A 602 13.21 8.54 1.12
N TYR A 603 12.82 9.35 2.12
CA TYR A 603 13.57 10.54 2.57
C TYR A 603 14.20 10.38 3.95
N ASP A 604 14.08 9.21 4.56
CA ASP A 604 14.60 8.87 5.89
C ASP A 604 14.21 9.88 7.00
N VAL A 605 13.02 10.45 6.91
CA VAL A 605 12.51 11.48 7.84
C VAL A 605 11.65 10.92 8.98
N ILE A 606 11.37 9.62 8.97
CA ILE A 606 10.64 8.92 10.02
C ILE A 606 11.64 8.15 10.86
N LYS A 607 11.60 8.34 12.18
CA LYS A 607 12.49 7.66 13.12
C LYS A 607 11.69 6.89 14.17
N MET A 608 12.20 5.72 14.55
CA MET A 608 11.61 4.92 15.62
C MET A 608 12.25 5.32 16.95
N GLU A 609 11.48 6.04 17.76
CA GLU A 609 11.97 6.60 19.04
C GLU A 609 11.08 6.20 20.22
N ARG A 610 11.67 6.15 21.39
CA ARG A 610 10.94 5.94 22.66
C ARG A 610 10.45 7.28 23.19
N ALA A 611 9.36 7.24 23.96
CA ALA A 611 8.87 8.42 24.64
C ALA A 611 9.96 8.98 25.59
N PRO A 612 10.15 10.30 25.63
CA PRO A 612 11.04 10.93 26.61
C PRO A 612 10.44 10.77 28.01
N GLU A 613 11.30 10.72 29.04
CA GLU A 613 10.82 10.74 30.43
C GLU A 613 9.98 12.01 30.68
N PRO A 614 8.83 11.90 31.38
CA PRO A 614 8.03 13.06 31.71
C PRO A 614 8.87 14.07 32.51
N ARG A 615 8.79 15.32 32.13
CA ARG A 615 9.54 16.39 32.82
C ARG A 615 9.05 16.46 34.28
N SER A 616 10.00 16.53 35.24
CA SER A 616 9.69 16.72 36.65
C SER A 616 8.82 17.96 36.85
N ASN A 617 7.80 17.86 37.68
CA ASN A 617 6.84 18.93 37.95
C ASN A 617 7.52 20.22 38.39
N PHE A 618 6.94 21.36 38.05
CA PHE A 618 7.38 22.71 38.42
C PHE A 618 7.74 22.86 39.92
N LEU A 619 7.02 22.17 40.78
CA LEU A 619 7.28 22.14 42.22
C LEU A 619 8.62 21.49 42.60
N SER A 620 9.05 20.45 41.93
CA SER A 620 10.36 19.82 42.17
C SER A 620 11.51 20.70 41.67
N SER A 621 11.29 21.46 40.62
CA SER A 621 12.25 22.41 40.09
C SER A 621 12.48 23.61 41.03
N VAL A 622 11.40 24.09 41.66
CA VAL A 622 11.47 25.23 42.59
C VAL A 622 11.98 24.85 43.97
N LEU A 623 11.57 23.66 44.48
CA LEU A 623 11.93 23.20 45.88
C LEU A 623 13.31 22.58 45.97
N PHE A 624 13.85 21.98 44.91
CA PHE A 624 15.10 21.21 44.96
C PHE A 624 16.20 21.76 44.00
N GLY A 625 16.00 22.90 43.38
CA GLY A 625 16.98 23.48 42.46
C GLY A 625 17.29 22.67 41.21
N LEU A 626 16.43 21.69 40.89
CA LEU A 626 16.57 20.77 39.75
C LEU A 626 15.95 21.35 38.46
N GLY A 627 15.84 22.68 38.38
CA GLY A 627 15.35 23.37 37.21
C GLY A 627 16.37 23.33 36.06
N PRO A 628 15.90 23.51 34.81
CA PRO A 628 16.79 23.65 33.67
C PRO A 628 17.62 24.94 33.86
N GLY A 629 18.90 24.74 34.21
CA GLY A 629 19.86 25.87 34.23
C GLY A 629 19.91 26.50 32.84
N ILE A 630 20.03 27.82 32.82
CA ILE A 630 20.32 28.60 31.60
C ILE A 630 21.78 28.23 31.20
N GLY A 631 21.95 27.13 30.49
CA GLY A 631 23.23 26.67 30.00
C GLY A 631 23.02 25.66 28.86
N HIS A 632 23.87 25.75 27.88
CA HIS A 632 23.91 24.84 26.72
C HIS A 632 23.78 23.39 27.17
N ARG A 633 22.56 22.83 27.07
CA ARG A 633 22.33 21.41 27.22
C ARG A 633 22.74 20.72 25.93
N ASP A 634 23.59 19.71 26.11
CA ASP A 634 23.94 18.79 25.06
C ASP A 634 22.63 18.19 24.50
N ARG A 635 22.23 18.60 23.28
CA ARG A 635 20.90 18.32 22.66
C ARG A 635 20.69 16.85 22.38
N ARG A 636 21.70 16.01 22.56
CA ARG A 636 21.72 14.57 22.27
C ARG A 636 21.35 13.68 23.45
N ALA A 637 21.16 14.22 24.63
CA ALA A 637 20.92 13.44 25.85
C ALA A 637 19.55 13.69 26.46
N VAL A 638 18.48 13.46 25.69
CA VAL A 638 17.13 13.29 26.25
C VAL A 638 17.11 11.93 26.94
N LYS A 639 16.89 11.93 28.28
CA LYS A 639 16.64 10.66 28.99
C LYS A 639 15.38 10.03 28.44
N VAL A 640 15.51 8.81 27.96
CA VAL A 640 14.42 8.05 27.33
C VAL A 640 13.94 7.00 28.34
N GLU A 641 12.63 6.89 28.51
CA GLU A 641 12.01 5.85 29.32
C GLU A 641 12.27 4.47 28.70
N THR A 642 13.16 3.68 29.31
CA THR A 642 13.60 2.38 28.74
C THR A 642 12.48 1.34 28.66
N SER A 643 11.39 1.52 29.42
CA SER A 643 10.21 0.66 29.42
C SER A 643 9.18 1.02 28.35
N SER A 644 9.25 2.24 27.76
CA SER A 644 8.27 2.66 26.77
C SER A 644 8.53 1.99 25.41
N PRO A 645 7.48 1.68 24.63
CA PRO A 645 7.65 1.14 23.27
C PRO A 645 8.30 2.18 22.34
N LYS A 646 9.08 1.71 21.38
CA LYS A 646 9.52 2.57 20.27
C LYS A 646 8.35 2.86 19.36
N LEU A 647 8.04 4.12 19.13
CA LEU A 647 6.99 4.58 18.23
C LEU A 647 7.58 5.41 17.09
N ALA A 648 6.91 5.38 15.95
CA ALA A 648 7.33 6.20 14.82
C ALA A 648 7.13 7.69 15.12
N ARG A 649 8.12 8.52 14.77
CA ARG A 649 8.10 9.98 14.92
C ARG A 649 8.48 10.63 13.60
N LYS A 650 7.79 11.70 13.24
CA LYS A 650 8.08 12.57 12.10
C LYS A 650 7.42 13.94 12.30
N CYS A 651 7.83 14.93 11.54
CA CYS A 651 7.17 16.24 11.52
C CYS A 651 5.67 16.08 11.22
N ASP A 652 4.84 16.74 12.02
CA ASP A 652 3.37 16.78 11.95
C ASP A 652 2.84 18.20 11.72
N MET A 653 3.69 19.14 11.27
CA MET A 653 3.39 20.57 11.07
C MET A 653 2.94 21.27 12.35
N CYS A 654 3.31 20.73 13.51
CA CYS A 654 2.83 21.20 14.82
C CYS A 654 1.30 21.15 14.95
N LYS A 655 0.70 20.05 14.53
CA LYS A 655 -0.74 19.81 14.56
C LYS A 655 -1.32 20.10 15.95
N GLY A 656 -2.40 20.90 15.98
CA GLY A 656 -3.08 21.30 17.20
C GLY A 656 -2.38 22.42 18.00
N ILE A 657 -1.34 23.04 17.42
CA ILE A 657 -0.67 24.21 18.00
C ILE A 657 -1.04 25.43 17.17
N ASP A 658 -1.66 26.43 17.80
CA ASP A 658 -2.07 27.65 17.13
C ASP A 658 -0.86 28.43 16.57
N GLY A 659 -1.04 29.01 15.38
CA GLY A 659 -0.05 29.86 14.72
C GLY A 659 0.94 29.13 13.80
N GLY A 660 0.70 27.86 13.49
CA GLY A 660 1.47 27.08 12.49
C GLY A 660 2.83 26.55 12.99
N PRO A 661 3.71 26.12 12.08
CA PRO A 661 4.94 25.40 12.41
C PRO A 661 5.89 26.20 13.31
N ALA A 662 6.24 25.63 14.46
CA ALA A 662 7.08 26.28 15.46
C ALA A 662 8.48 26.62 14.92
N CYS A 663 9.05 25.79 14.03
CA CYS A 663 10.33 26.04 13.39
C CYS A 663 10.37 27.32 12.55
N VAL A 664 9.28 27.64 11.87
CA VAL A 664 9.15 28.89 11.07
C VAL A 664 8.96 30.10 11.98
N ARG A 665 8.05 29.99 12.96
CA ARG A 665 7.75 31.09 13.90
C ARG A 665 8.94 31.50 14.76
N ALA A 666 9.78 30.55 15.12
CA ALA A 666 10.95 30.78 15.98
C ALA A 666 12.16 31.34 15.24
N CYS A 667 12.12 31.39 13.91
CA CYS A 667 13.25 31.90 13.11
C CYS A 667 13.34 33.43 13.22
N PRO A 668 14.38 33.99 13.87
CA PRO A 668 14.45 35.42 14.12
C PRO A 668 14.73 36.26 12.86
N THR A 669 15.31 35.64 11.84
CA THR A 669 15.68 36.29 10.58
C THR A 669 14.67 36.04 9.45
N GLY A 670 13.67 35.18 9.69
CA GLY A 670 12.74 34.74 8.64
C GLY A 670 13.40 33.83 7.58
N ALA A 671 14.58 33.28 7.87
CA ALA A 671 15.27 32.39 6.95
C ALA A 671 14.52 31.07 6.72
N ALA A 672 13.76 30.59 7.71
CA ALA A 672 13.00 29.35 7.63
C ALA A 672 11.58 29.61 7.12
N ALA A 673 11.19 28.96 6.06
CA ALA A 673 9.85 29.03 5.46
C ALA A 673 9.34 27.65 5.10
N ARG A 674 8.01 27.47 5.08
CA ARG A 674 7.35 26.32 4.49
C ARG A 674 6.76 26.73 3.16
N VAL A 675 7.07 25.97 2.11
CA VAL A 675 6.70 26.30 0.74
C VAL A 675 6.18 25.06 0.02
N SER A 676 5.24 25.24 -0.90
CA SER A 676 4.89 24.21 -1.87
C SER A 676 5.99 24.11 -2.94
N VAL A 677 5.97 23.03 -3.73
CA VAL A 677 6.95 22.84 -4.82
C VAL A 677 6.88 23.98 -5.85
N ASN A 678 5.68 24.44 -6.17
CA ASN A 678 5.50 25.57 -7.09
C ASN A 678 6.08 26.87 -6.52
N GLU A 679 5.88 27.13 -5.24
CA GLU A 679 6.49 28.27 -4.55
C GLU A 679 8.00 28.14 -4.45
N PHE A 680 8.53 26.93 -4.25
CA PHE A 680 9.98 26.68 -4.24
C PHE A 680 10.65 27.07 -5.57
N ILE A 681 10.03 26.70 -6.69
CA ILE A 681 10.52 27.06 -8.02
C ILE A 681 10.52 28.59 -8.18
N ASN A 682 9.46 29.26 -7.75
CA ASN A 682 9.34 30.73 -7.82
C ASN A 682 10.23 31.45 -6.77
N PHE A 683 10.48 30.82 -5.62
CA PHE A 683 11.31 31.39 -4.54
C PHE A 683 12.78 31.53 -4.91
N ASN A 684 13.23 30.80 -5.92
CA ASN A 684 14.61 30.88 -6.42
C ASN A 684 14.82 32.08 -7.38
N GLU A 685 13.72 32.69 -7.87
CA GLU A 685 13.74 33.90 -8.70
C GLU A 685 13.83 35.21 -7.85
N LEU A 686 13.58 35.13 -6.53
CA LEU A 686 13.71 36.21 -5.55
C LEU A 686 15.07 36.17 -4.84
#